data_d437869b718f21b9cc29ca23115fa680
#
_entry.id   d437869b718f21b9cc29ca23115fa680
#
_cell.length_a   1.000
_cell.length_b   1.000
_cell.length_c   1.000
_cell.angle_alpha   90.00
_cell.angle_beta   90.00
_cell.angle_gamma   90.00
#
_symmetry.space_group_name_H-M   'P 1'
#
loop_
_entity.id
_entity.type
_entity.pdbx_description
1 polymer ?
#
loop_
_entity_poly.entity_id
_entity_poly.type
_entity_poly.pdbx_seq_one_letter_code
_entity_poly.pdbx_strand_id
1 'polypeptide(L)'
;MSGSGEADAHAHLTAPAAAGCLDPANWADFGEQAHQMLDDMLGYMETIRERPVWQTIPDEVRAHFRAALPAEPTALAKVHEEFMKSILPFSARNAHPGFLGWVQGGGAPVGMLAEMLAAGLNANVGGRDQIPLEVENQVTGWMRTLFGFPAEATGLFVTGTSMANFVAVVVARDARLGFEVRRRGIAQNAQKLTAYASTAVHGSIGRALDFAGLGSEALRLVPMDRRERIDLLALENVIAADRVAGFTPFLVVGTAGTVDTGAIDDLAGIAEFCARHKLWFHVDGALGALAILSPELAPRLKGIELADSLAFDFHKWAQVPYDAGFILVRDFERHKQAFASSCAYLSREERGMSAGLPWPCDLGPDLSRGFRALKTWATLKVYGMNAIGAVINRTCELARYLESRILASPELELMASVELNIVCFRYRFATLDDSAMDELSDRLNREIVIELQESGTVAPSTTLIEGRVSIRAAIVNHRTSRVEMDTLVEATLAAGRALRLTARPAKQAESTWQPWLERNARVRLLDTQLDTKKDMKKDVEVALRVERAGLLAEMGRSSDARVDYLKVVELKPSHLPNLFGLGKLLVATGHRKAAQMVYGEAVKYHPEDIVCQVNLGSVLLEENEPAEARTHYEAALRIDPDFPQAHGGMYYALTRLGDPEAAKLHQRRAFGQKNIFPSIYRGDSQPIKVLLLVSSTGGNTPIEKLLDDRVFETYVVVADFYDTKIPLPAHQLVINGIGDFDQAAEALAAAELLLAFTTAPVLNAPAAVRATGRSENANRLGKLPGLIAPATSMFPHAELVGPDGPAALAGRGFTYPLLLRTPGFHMGKHFVMVESAAVLASAVAELPGSARGEAEVLAIEYLDARGADGCARKYRVMMVGGQLYPLHLAISDDWKIHYFSADMADRDDHRAEEANFLANMSGVLGSNAMEALRRVQASLGLDYGGIDIGINLNGEILLFEANATMVVEQPDEDERWDYRRSCRPYPCGCPRSSRDERPSPASAGPIHQVWREYC
;
A
#
# COMPACT_ATOMS: atom_id res chain seq x y z
N MET A 1 18.86 0.66 -55.80
CA MET A 1 17.43 0.93 -55.87
C MET A 1 16.71 -0.39 -55.63
N SER A 2 16.39 -0.70 -54.38
CA SER A 2 15.45 -1.75 -53.94
C SER A 2 15.40 -1.70 -52.40
N GLY A 3 14.48 -0.88 -51.87
CA GLY A 3 14.33 -0.73 -50.44
C GLY A 3 13.10 0.12 -50.01
N SER A 4 12.21 0.42 -50.96
CA SER A 4 11.00 1.25 -50.65
C SER A 4 9.67 0.54 -50.85
N GLY A 5 9.66 -0.76 -51.16
CA GLY A 5 8.43 -1.52 -51.40
C GLY A 5 7.80 -2.21 -50.18
N GLU A 6 8.60 -2.57 -49.18
CA GLU A 6 8.07 -3.30 -48.02
C GLU A 6 7.52 -2.40 -46.92
N ALA A 7 7.99 -1.16 -46.81
CA ALA A 7 7.47 -0.21 -45.82
C ALA A 7 6.05 0.32 -46.12
N ASP A 8 5.71 0.42 -47.44
CA ASP A 8 4.39 0.89 -47.86
C ASP A 8 3.29 -0.20 -47.77
N ALA A 9 3.63 -1.48 -47.93
CA ALA A 9 2.68 -2.57 -47.84
C ALA A 9 2.05 -2.73 -46.42
N HIS A 10 2.81 -2.42 -45.38
CA HIS A 10 2.33 -2.55 -44.01
C HIS A 10 1.52 -1.33 -43.50
N ALA A 11 1.66 -0.16 -44.13
CA ALA A 11 0.89 1.03 -43.78
C ALA A 11 -0.61 0.90 -44.11
N HIS A 12 -0.96 0.02 -45.06
CA HIS A 12 -2.35 -0.18 -45.48
C HIS A 12 -3.16 -1.09 -44.54
N LEU A 13 -2.52 -1.87 -43.64
CA LEU A 13 -3.19 -2.80 -42.73
C LEU A 13 -3.96 -2.11 -41.55
N THR A 14 -3.67 -0.85 -41.28
CA THR A 14 -4.26 -0.10 -40.13
C THR A 14 -4.98 1.18 -40.55
N ALA A 15 -5.01 1.56 -41.83
CA ALA A 15 -5.77 2.71 -42.26
C ALA A 15 -7.28 2.42 -42.13
N PRO A 16 -8.07 3.30 -41.44
CA PRO A 16 -9.51 3.11 -41.34
C PRO A 16 -10.18 3.28 -42.71
N ALA A 17 -11.29 2.55 -42.95
CA ALA A 17 -12.05 2.58 -44.20
C ALA A 17 -12.56 3.98 -44.58
N ALA A 18 -12.82 4.84 -43.58
CA ALA A 18 -13.22 6.24 -43.74
C ALA A 18 -12.78 7.05 -42.50
N ALA A 19 -12.67 8.38 -42.68
CA ALA A 19 -12.39 9.27 -41.54
C ALA A 19 -13.48 9.12 -40.46
N GLY A 20 -13.04 8.79 -39.22
CA GLY A 20 -13.95 8.56 -38.08
C GLY A 20 -14.52 7.15 -37.96
N CYS A 21 -14.14 6.20 -38.82
CA CYS A 21 -14.44 4.78 -38.72
C CYS A 21 -13.20 4.02 -38.26
N LEU A 22 -13.37 3.02 -37.42
CA LEU A 22 -12.28 2.16 -36.90
C LEU A 22 -12.22 0.80 -37.61
N ASP A 23 -13.11 0.53 -38.58
CA ASP A 23 -13.03 -0.68 -39.37
C ASP A 23 -11.81 -0.66 -40.29
N PRO A 24 -11.18 -1.82 -40.56
CA PRO A 24 -10.05 -1.89 -41.46
C PRO A 24 -10.41 -1.50 -42.88
N ALA A 25 -9.54 -0.77 -43.60
CA ALA A 25 -9.71 -0.42 -44.99
C ALA A 25 -9.72 -1.66 -45.90
N ASN A 26 -8.97 -2.69 -45.52
CA ASN A 26 -8.90 -3.97 -46.23
C ASN A 26 -9.13 -5.16 -45.28
N TRP A 27 -10.29 -5.77 -45.39
CA TRP A 27 -10.70 -6.92 -44.56
C TRP A 27 -9.90 -8.20 -44.90
N ALA A 28 -9.37 -8.36 -46.12
CA ALA A 28 -8.59 -9.53 -46.50
C ALA A 28 -7.24 -9.54 -45.77
N ASP A 29 -6.50 -8.43 -45.81
CA ASP A 29 -5.22 -8.27 -45.15
C ASP A 29 -5.37 -8.37 -43.64
N PHE A 30 -6.43 -7.76 -43.09
CA PHE A 30 -6.77 -7.87 -41.64
C PHE A 30 -7.06 -9.33 -41.27
N GLY A 31 -7.76 -10.09 -42.13
CA GLY A 31 -8.06 -11.50 -41.92
C GLY A 31 -6.80 -12.34 -41.87
N GLU A 32 -5.84 -12.12 -42.81
CA GLU A 32 -4.56 -12.82 -42.80
C GLU A 32 -3.79 -12.60 -41.47
N GLN A 33 -3.70 -11.35 -41.03
CA GLN A 33 -3.06 -11.04 -39.76
C GLN A 33 -3.81 -11.66 -38.55
N ALA A 34 -5.15 -11.68 -38.56
CA ALA A 34 -5.95 -12.30 -37.52
C ALA A 34 -5.73 -13.82 -37.47
N HIS A 35 -5.63 -14.50 -38.59
CA HIS A 35 -5.30 -15.92 -38.66
C HIS A 35 -3.89 -16.19 -38.10
N GLN A 36 -2.90 -15.37 -38.42
CA GLN A 36 -1.56 -15.48 -37.87
C GLN A 36 -1.57 -15.35 -36.33
N MET A 37 -2.29 -14.39 -35.77
CA MET A 37 -2.45 -14.21 -34.34
C MET A 37 -3.08 -15.43 -33.66
N LEU A 38 -4.09 -16.04 -34.32
CA LEU A 38 -4.73 -17.25 -33.83
C LEU A 38 -3.77 -18.45 -33.85
N ASP A 39 -3.04 -18.64 -34.96
CA ASP A 39 -2.08 -19.75 -35.15
C ASP A 39 -0.94 -19.65 -34.11
N ASP A 40 -0.43 -18.45 -33.82
CA ASP A 40 0.59 -18.22 -32.81
C ASP A 40 0.07 -18.55 -31.39
N MET A 41 -1.19 -18.23 -31.09
CA MET A 41 -1.78 -18.60 -29.79
C MET A 41 -2.06 -20.10 -29.66
N LEU A 42 -2.47 -20.75 -30.72
CA LEU A 42 -2.63 -22.22 -30.76
C LEU A 42 -1.26 -22.90 -30.59
N GLY A 43 -0.23 -22.47 -31.31
CA GLY A 43 1.15 -22.95 -31.16
C GLY A 43 1.71 -22.71 -29.75
N TYR A 44 1.39 -21.55 -29.12
CA TYR A 44 1.73 -21.29 -27.72
C TYR A 44 1.08 -22.32 -26.78
N MET A 45 -0.20 -22.62 -26.95
CA MET A 45 -0.92 -23.57 -26.10
C MET A 45 -0.44 -25.02 -26.31
N GLU A 46 -0.12 -25.40 -27.55
CA GLU A 46 0.41 -26.71 -27.89
C GLU A 46 1.79 -26.95 -27.28
N THR A 47 2.66 -25.94 -27.33
CA THR A 47 4.04 -26.02 -26.82
C THR A 47 4.21 -25.48 -25.39
N ILE A 48 3.13 -25.29 -24.64
CA ILE A 48 3.18 -24.66 -23.31
C ILE A 48 4.10 -25.37 -22.32
N ARG A 49 4.20 -26.69 -22.40
CA ARG A 49 5.03 -27.55 -21.53
C ARG A 49 6.53 -27.34 -21.76
N GLU A 50 6.94 -26.89 -22.95
CA GLU A 50 8.33 -26.67 -23.32
C GLU A 50 8.87 -25.32 -22.82
N ARG A 51 8.00 -24.49 -22.29
CA ARG A 51 8.31 -23.14 -21.83
C ARG A 51 8.54 -23.11 -20.31
N PRO A 52 9.30 -22.14 -19.77
CA PRO A 52 9.37 -21.99 -18.32
C PRO A 52 7.99 -21.63 -17.75
N VAL A 53 7.66 -22.12 -16.56
CA VAL A 53 6.39 -21.80 -15.89
C VAL A 53 6.29 -20.31 -15.57
N TRP A 54 7.41 -19.69 -15.25
CA TRP A 54 7.55 -18.27 -14.99
C TRP A 54 9.00 -17.85 -15.25
N GLN A 55 9.22 -16.57 -15.47
CA GLN A 55 10.57 -16.00 -15.59
C GLN A 55 10.54 -14.52 -15.18
N THR A 56 11.67 -14.04 -14.68
CA THR A 56 11.84 -12.63 -14.29
C THR A 56 11.64 -11.71 -15.50
N ILE A 57 10.91 -10.62 -15.30
CA ILE A 57 10.69 -9.60 -16.34
C ILE A 57 11.93 -8.71 -16.39
N PRO A 58 12.63 -8.61 -17.53
CA PRO A 58 13.76 -7.71 -17.69
C PRO A 58 13.37 -6.24 -17.55
N ASP A 59 14.30 -5.42 -17.04
CA ASP A 59 14.03 -4.00 -16.79
C ASP A 59 13.71 -3.22 -18.06
N GLU A 60 14.33 -3.56 -19.19
CA GLU A 60 14.03 -2.98 -20.49
C GLU A 60 12.60 -3.28 -20.94
N VAL A 61 12.07 -4.46 -20.64
CA VAL A 61 10.68 -4.82 -20.93
C VAL A 61 9.73 -4.02 -20.05
N ARG A 62 10.06 -3.87 -18.76
CA ARG A 62 9.27 -3.01 -17.84
C ARG A 62 9.28 -1.56 -18.28
N ALA A 63 10.42 -1.04 -18.71
CA ALA A 63 10.57 0.33 -19.18
C ALA A 63 9.75 0.60 -20.46
N HIS A 64 9.65 -0.38 -21.35
CA HIS A 64 8.85 -0.28 -22.57
C HIS A 64 7.36 0.04 -22.28
N PHE A 65 6.78 -0.58 -21.26
CA PHE A 65 5.38 -0.33 -20.85
C PHE A 65 5.17 0.97 -20.05
N ARG A 66 6.19 1.83 -19.94
CA ARG A 66 6.08 3.19 -19.37
C ARG A 66 6.03 4.27 -20.46
N ALA A 67 5.93 3.88 -21.73
CA ALA A 67 5.83 4.81 -22.85
C ALA A 67 4.57 5.71 -22.73
N ALA A 68 4.66 6.92 -23.29
CA ALA A 68 3.54 7.87 -23.32
C ALA A 68 2.37 7.31 -24.14
N LEU A 69 1.17 7.89 -23.93
CA LEU A 69 -0.02 7.57 -24.71
C LEU A 69 0.28 7.75 -26.21
N PRO A 70 0.07 6.72 -27.05
CA PRO A 70 0.32 6.83 -28.49
C PRO A 70 -0.66 7.80 -29.16
N ALA A 71 -0.14 8.83 -29.79
CA ALA A 71 -0.91 9.77 -30.60
C ALA A 71 -1.07 9.28 -32.05
N GLU A 72 -0.09 8.55 -32.55
CA GLU A 72 -0.06 8.03 -33.91
C GLU A 72 -0.36 6.53 -33.94
N PRO A 73 -0.95 6.02 -35.05
CA PRO A 73 -1.30 4.62 -35.18
C PRO A 73 -0.06 3.73 -35.30
N THR A 74 -0.15 2.53 -34.76
CA THR A 74 0.85 1.47 -34.93
C THR A 74 0.25 0.34 -35.75
N ALA A 75 0.97 -0.20 -36.73
CA ALA A 75 0.51 -1.32 -37.52
C ALA A 75 0.19 -2.56 -36.66
N LEU A 76 -0.91 -3.26 -36.93
CA LEU A 76 -1.37 -4.42 -36.18
C LEU A 76 -0.29 -5.50 -36.05
N ALA A 77 0.45 -5.75 -37.12
CA ALA A 77 1.55 -6.72 -37.13
C ALA A 77 2.67 -6.36 -36.12
N LYS A 78 2.98 -5.07 -35.96
CA LYS A 78 3.96 -4.61 -34.96
C LYS A 78 3.44 -4.74 -33.52
N VAL A 79 2.16 -4.46 -33.30
CA VAL A 79 1.52 -4.67 -31.98
C VAL A 79 1.50 -6.16 -31.64
N HIS A 80 1.25 -7.02 -32.61
CA HIS A 80 1.31 -8.46 -32.44
C HIS A 80 2.75 -8.95 -32.15
N GLU A 81 3.75 -8.45 -32.87
CA GLU A 81 5.16 -8.74 -32.60
C GLU A 81 5.55 -8.32 -31.17
N GLU A 82 5.11 -7.15 -30.74
CA GLU A 82 5.33 -6.67 -29.37
C GLU A 82 4.68 -7.57 -28.33
N PHE A 83 3.43 -8.03 -28.57
CA PHE A 83 2.75 -9.00 -27.72
C PHE A 83 3.56 -10.30 -27.59
N MET A 84 4.00 -10.85 -28.73
CA MET A 84 4.77 -12.10 -28.75
C MET A 84 6.13 -11.99 -28.09
N LYS A 85 6.77 -10.82 -28.15
CA LYS A 85 8.12 -10.58 -27.61
C LYS A 85 8.11 -10.10 -26.16
N SER A 86 7.18 -9.23 -25.80
CA SER A 86 7.24 -8.46 -24.55
C SER A 86 6.10 -8.76 -23.57
N ILE A 87 4.99 -9.37 -23.98
CA ILE A 87 3.85 -9.71 -23.11
C ILE A 87 3.78 -11.21 -22.85
N LEU A 88 3.68 -12.00 -23.93
CA LEU A 88 3.51 -13.45 -23.83
C LEU A 88 4.59 -14.15 -22.99
N PRO A 89 5.91 -13.84 -23.17
CA PRO A 89 6.97 -14.53 -22.42
C PRO A 89 6.97 -14.26 -20.92
N PHE A 90 6.45 -13.10 -20.50
CA PHE A 90 6.51 -12.63 -19.12
C PHE A 90 5.16 -12.69 -18.38
N SER A 91 4.17 -13.37 -18.92
CA SER A 91 2.90 -13.66 -18.23
C SER A 91 3.07 -14.79 -17.21
N ALA A 92 2.21 -14.84 -16.20
CA ALA A 92 2.23 -15.84 -15.11
C ALA A 92 1.69 -17.22 -15.55
N ARG A 93 1.84 -17.64 -16.72
CA ARG A 93 1.48 -18.92 -17.38
C ARG A 93 0.72 -19.94 -16.51
N ASN A 94 -0.40 -19.57 -15.93
CA ASN A 94 -1.26 -20.51 -15.20
C ASN A 94 -1.82 -21.65 -16.09
N ALA A 95 -1.72 -21.51 -17.43
CA ALA A 95 -1.96 -22.60 -18.37
C ALA A 95 -0.86 -23.68 -18.37
N HIS A 96 0.35 -23.40 -17.85
CA HIS A 96 1.46 -24.33 -17.78
C HIS A 96 1.21 -25.45 -16.76
N PRO A 97 1.50 -26.72 -17.06
CA PRO A 97 1.25 -27.85 -16.16
C PRO A 97 2.01 -27.80 -14.84
N GLY A 98 3.16 -27.12 -14.79
CA GLY A 98 3.98 -26.90 -13.59
C GLY A 98 3.53 -25.71 -12.73
N PHE A 99 2.46 -24.98 -13.12
CA PHE A 99 1.89 -23.94 -12.31
C PHE A 99 1.02 -24.54 -11.20
N LEU A 100 1.52 -24.53 -9.98
CA LEU A 100 0.92 -25.17 -8.80
C LEU A 100 0.62 -24.14 -7.69
N GLY A 101 0.87 -22.87 -7.95
CA GLY A 101 0.60 -21.77 -7.01
C GLY A 101 -0.84 -21.32 -7.05
N TRP A 102 -1.31 -20.79 -5.93
CA TRP A 102 -2.65 -20.28 -5.75
C TRP A 102 -3.72 -21.30 -6.19
N VAL A 103 -4.92 -20.88 -6.57
CA VAL A 103 -5.99 -21.75 -7.12
C VAL A 103 -6.43 -21.14 -8.43
N GLN A 104 -5.74 -21.49 -9.51
CA GLN A 104 -6.00 -20.95 -10.85
C GLN A 104 -6.17 -22.07 -11.87
N GLY A 105 -7.24 -22.01 -12.68
CA GLY A 105 -7.47 -22.96 -13.75
C GLY A 105 -6.51 -22.77 -14.93
N GLY A 106 -6.25 -23.87 -15.64
CA GLY A 106 -5.34 -23.88 -16.79
C GLY A 106 -5.90 -23.29 -18.09
N GLY A 107 -7.21 -23.00 -18.14
CA GLY A 107 -7.89 -22.52 -19.35
C GLY A 107 -7.93 -23.55 -20.49
N ALA A 108 -9.11 -23.95 -20.92
CA ALA A 108 -9.28 -24.87 -22.04
C ALA A 108 -9.27 -24.11 -23.39
N PRO A 109 -8.68 -24.66 -24.49
CA PRO A 109 -8.60 -23.98 -25.79
C PRO A 109 -9.97 -23.56 -26.34
N VAL A 110 -11.01 -24.37 -26.14
CA VAL A 110 -12.38 -24.07 -26.58
C VAL A 110 -12.90 -22.76 -25.97
N GLY A 111 -12.54 -22.49 -24.70
CA GLY A 111 -12.94 -21.26 -24.03
C GLY A 111 -12.29 -20.01 -24.68
N MET A 112 -11.05 -20.11 -25.17
CA MET A 112 -10.37 -19.03 -25.89
C MET A 112 -11.10 -18.69 -27.20
N LEU A 113 -11.48 -19.71 -27.98
CA LEU A 113 -12.24 -19.50 -29.21
C LEU A 113 -13.62 -18.89 -28.96
N ALA A 114 -14.29 -19.32 -27.88
CA ALA A 114 -15.59 -18.77 -27.49
C ALA A 114 -15.47 -17.32 -27.00
N GLU A 115 -14.36 -16.94 -26.36
CA GLU A 115 -14.08 -15.55 -25.97
C GLU A 115 -13.90 -14.65 -27.17
N MET A 116 -13.19 -15.13 -28.21
CA MET A 116 -13.07 -14.43 -29.47
C MET A 116 -14.46 -14.17 -30.12
N LEU A 117 -15.33 -15.19 -30.12
CA LEU A 117 -16.70 -15.04 -30.64
C LEU A 117 -17.52 -14.04 -29.80
N ALA A 118 -17.37 -14.07 -28.46
CA ALA A 118 -18.05 -13.15 -27.56
C ALA A 118 -17.59 -11.70 -27.80
N ALA A 119 -16.28 -11.49 -28.03
CA ALA A 119 -15.71 -10.20 -28.35
C ALA A 119 -16.22 -9.66 -29.69
N GLY A 120 -16.30 -10.53 -30.71
CA GLY A 120 -16.84 -10.18 -32.02
C GLY A 120 -18.33 -9.78 -31.99
N LEU A 121 -19.14 -10.43 -31.14
CA LEU A 121 -20.55 -10.07 -30.92
C LEU A 121 -20.69 -8.75 -30.14
N ASN A 122 -19.74 -8.45 -29.25
CA ASN A 122 -19.74 -7.24 -28.39
C ASN A 122 -21.10 -7.01 -27.68
N ALA A 123 -21.76 -8.10 -27.25
CA ALA A 123 -23.07 -8.05 -26.63
C ALA A 123 -22.99 -7.55 -25.17
N ASN A 124 -23.77 -6.50 -24.85
CA ASN A 124 -24.02 -6.13 -23.46
C ASN A 124 -25.12 -7.02 -22.85
N VAL A 125 -24.72 -7.97 -22.00
CA VAL A 125 -25.58 -8.98 -21.37
C VAL A 125 -26.18 -8.46 -20.05
N GLY A 126 -26.29 -7.15 -19.86
CA GLY A 126 -26.99 -6.55 -18.72
C GLY A 126 -28.51 -6.67 -18.80
N GLY A 127 -29.05 -6.84 -20.01
CA GLY A 127 -30.47 -6.95 -20.26
C GLY A 127 -30.77 -7.02 -21.78
N ARG A 128 -31.99 -6.72 -22.16
CA ARG A 128 -32.55 -6.76 -23.52
C ARG A 128 -33.02 -8.16 -23.89
N ASP A 129 -33.95 -8.23 -24.87
CA ASP A 129 -34.38 -9.47 -25.46
C ASP A 129 -33.35 -9.91 -26.51
N GLN A 130 -32.42 -10.79 -26.11
CA GLN A 130 -31.32 -11.25 -26.95
C GLN A 130 -30.86 -12.66 -26.55
N ILE A 131 -30.43 -13.45 -27.51
CA ILE A 131 -30.00 -14.86 -27.31
C ILE A 131 -28.85 -15.01 -26.29
N PRO A 132 -27.86 -14.13 -26.14
CA PRO A 132 -26.89 -14.19 -25.06
C PRO A 132 -27.48 -14.40 -23.64
N LEU A 133 -28.66 -13.86 -23.36
CA LEU A 133 -29.36 -14.08 -22.10
C LEU A 133 -29.89 -15.50 -21.96
N GLU A 134 -30.40 -16.08 -23.05
CA GLU A 134 -30.88 -17.48 -23.05
C GLU A 134 -29.72 -18.46 -22.84
N VAL A 135 -28.51 -18.14 -23.34
CA VAL A 135 -27.30 -18.92 -23.05
C VAL A 135 -26.96 -18.87 -21.56
N GLU A 136 -27.03 -17.69 -20.95
CA GLU A 136 -26.80 -17.53 -19.51
C GLU A 136 -27.86 -18.24 -18.69
N ASN A 137 -29.12 -18.13 -19.09
CA ASN A 137 -30.25 -18.84 -18.48
C ASN A 137 -30.11 -20.39 -18.57
N GLN A 138 -29.61 -20.87 -19.70
CA GLN A 138 -29.38 -22.30 -19.89
C GLN A 138 -28.30 -22.83 -18.96
N VAL A 139 -27.16 -22.12 -18.84
CA VAL A 139 -26.09 -22.48 -17.88
C VAL A 139 -26.64 -22.44 -16.45
N THR A 140 -27.40 -21.41 -16.11
CA THR A 140 -28.06 -21.29 -14.79
C THR A 140 -28.97 -22.48 -14.52
N GLY A 141 -29.75 -22.89 -15.51
CA GLY A 141 -30.63 -24.10 -15.42
C GLY A 141 -29.84 -25.39 -15.15
N TRP A 142 -28.70 -25.54 -15.85
CA TRP A 142 -27.80 -26.67 -15.62
C TRP A 142 -27.23 -26.69 -14.20
N MET A 143 -26.79 -25.51 -13.68
CA MET A 143 -26.23 -25.43 -12.34
C MET A 143 -27.28 -25.62 -11.24
N ARG A 144 -28.49 -25.10 -11.44
CA ARG A 144 -29.62 -25.42 -10.53
C ARG A 144 -29.85 -26.93 -10.40
N THR A 145 -29.91 -27.62 -11.54
CA THR A 145 -30.08 -29.06 -11.57
C THR A 145 -28.93 -29.82 -10.91
N LEU A 146 -27.70 -29.41 -11.22
CA LEU A 146 -26.47 -30.01 -10.69
C LEU A 146 -26.39 -29.93 -9.16
N PHE A 147 -26.70 -28.77 -8.59
CA PHE A 147 -26.60 -28.50 -7.15
C PHE A 147 -27.92 -28.74 -6.38
N GLY A 148 -28.97 -29.23 -7.03
CA GLY A 148 -30.26 -29.50 -6.38
C GLY A 148 -30.97 -28.23 -5.89
N PHE A 149 -30.75 -27.08 -6.53
CA PHE A 149 -31.48 -25.85 -6.25
C PHE A 149 -32.87 -25.86 -6.90
N PRO A 150 -33.86 -25.15 -6.31
CA PRO A 150 -35.20 -25.12 -6.87
C PRO A 150 -35.28 -24.41 -8.22
N ALA A 151 -36.35 -24.67 -8.98
CA ALA A 151 -36.48 -24.12 -10.34
C ALA A 151 -36.53 -22.60 -10.41
N GLU A 152 -37.01 -21.94 -9.36
CA GLU A 152 -37.09 -20.51 -9.19
C GLU A 152 -35.76 -19.86 -8.72
N ALA A 153 -34.77 -20.66 -8.35
CA ALA A 153 -33.47 -20.12 -7.96
C ALA A 153 -32.82 -19.33 -9.12
N THR A 154 -32.15 -18.27 -8.81
CA THR A 154 -31.46 -17.42 -9.78
C THR A 154 -29.98 -17.77 -9.88
N GLY A 155 -29.40 -17.48 -11.05
CA GLY A 155 -27.95 -17.54 -11.27
C GLY A 155 -27.45 -16.28 -11.94
N LEU A 156 -26.21 -15.89 -11.62
CA LEU A 156 -25.58 -14.71 -12.21
C LEU A 156 -24.09 -14.98 -12.43
N PHE A 157 -23.62 -14.71 -13.66
CA PHE A 157 -22.18 -14.63 -13.93
C PHE A 157 -21.59 -13.33 -13.39
N VAL A 158 -20.49 -13.44 -12.69
CA VAL A 158 -19.71 -12.34 -12.11
C VAL A 158 -18.22 -12.53 -12.43
N THR A 159 -17.37 -11.56 -12.07
CA THR A 159 -15.92 -11.63 -12.32
C THR A 159 -15.24 -12.79 -11.58
N GLY A 160 -15.74 -13.16 -10.42
CA GLY A 160 -15.19 -14.25 -9.60
C GLY A 160 -15.97 -14.42 -8.30
N THR A 161 -15.63 -15.46 -7.54
CA THR A 161 -16.29 -15.77 -6.27
C THR A 161 -16.23 -14.61 -5.27
N SER A 162 -15.23 -13.75 -5.32
CA SER A 162 -15.19 -12.53 -4.47
C SER A 162 -16.42 -11.64 -4.70
N MET A 163 -16.81 -11.43 -5.97
CA MET A 163 -18.03 -10.68 -6.31
C MET A 163 -19.30 -11.51 -6.03
N ALA A 164 -19.25 -12.83 -6.24
CA ALA A 164 -20.35 -13.73 -5.90
C ALA A 164 -20.65 -13.70 -4.38
N ASN A 165 -19.60 -13.73 -3.55
CA ASN A 165 -19.71 -13.61 -2.09
C ASN A 165 -20.27 -12.24 -1.68
N PHE A 166 -19.86 -11.17 -2.35
CA PHE A 166 -20.43 -9.83 -2.12
C PHE A 166 -21.93 -9.80 -2.43
N VAL A 167 -22.36 -10.35 -3.55
CA VAL A 167 -23.79 -10.46 -3.91
C VAL A 167 -24.55 -11.25 -2.85
N ALA A 168 -24.02 -12.40 -2.40
CA ALA A 168 -24.63 -13.23 -1.35
C ALA A 168 -24.79 -12.47 -0.03
N VAL A 169 -23.74 -11.75 0.41
CA VAL A 169 -23.76 -10.95 1.65
C VAL A 169 -24.79 -9.83 1.56
N VAL A 170 -24.88 -9.13 0.42
CA VAL A 170 -25.88 -8.06 0.22
C VAL A 170 -27.29 -8.63 0.28
N VAL A 171 -27.56 -9.74 -0.41
CA VAL A 171 -28.90 -10.39 -0.36
C VAL A 171 -29.25 -10.85 1.05
N ALA A 172 -28.31 -11.50 1.76
CA ALA A 172 -28.52 -11.96 3.13
C ALA A 172 -28.76 -10.79 4.10
N ARG A 173 -27.98 -9.70 3.97
CA ARG A 173 -28.15 -8.47 4.76
C ARG A 173 -29.53 -7.87 4.54
N ASP A 174 -29.91 -7.67 3.29
CA ASP A 174 -31.18 -7.02 2.95
C ASP A 174 -32.38 -7.90 3.30
N ALA A 175 -32.25 -9.22 3.17
CA ALA A 175 -33.24 -10.18 3.65
C ALA A 175 -33.42 -10.11 5.18
N ARG A 176 -32.36 -9.81 5.94
CA ARG A 176 -32.40 -9.70 7.39
C ARG A 176 -32.94 -8.35 7.88
N LEU A 177 -32.52 -7.25 7.23
CA LEU A 177 -32.85 -5.87 7.64
C LEU A 177 -34.14 -5.35 6.99
N GLY A 178 -34.58 -5.97 5.91
CA GLY A 178 -35.64 -5.47 5.05
C GLY A 178 -35.08 -4.56 3.94
N PHE A 179 -35.71 -4.63 2.77
CA PHE A 179 -35.19 -3.96 1.54
C PHE A 179 -35.25 -2.42 1.56
N GLU A 180 -35.90 -1.83 2.56
CA GLU A 180 -35.87 -0.38 2.79
C GLU A 180 -34.45 0.18 3.03
N VAL A 181 -33.51 -0.67 3.46
CA VAL A 181 -32.10 -0.29 3.66
C VAL A 181 -31.45 0.25 2.38
N ARG A 182 -31.91 -0.21 1.20
CA ARG A 182 -31.44 0.30 -0.09
C ARG A 182 -31.72 1.80 -0.28
N ARG A 183 -32.82 2.29 0.28
CA ARG A 183 -33.25 3.67 0.17
C ARG A 183 -32.78 4.53 1.35
N ARG A 184 -32.75 3.96 2.55
CA ARG A 184 -32.47 4.68 3.79
C ARG A 184 -31.04 4.54 4.30
N GLY A 185 -30.26 3.62 3.68
CA GLY A 185 -28.96 3.22 4.20
C GLY A 185 -29.08 2.26 5.38
N ILE A 186 -27.95 1.74 5.82
CA ILE A 186 -27.86 0.71 6.87
C ILE A 186 -27.61 1.27 8.26
N ALA A 187 -27.21 2.54 8.40
CA ALA A 187 -26.68 3.14 9.61
C ALA A 187 -27.57 3.00 10.87
N GLN A 188 -28.89 2.97 10.68
CA GLN A 188 -29.84 2.88 11.81
C GLN A 188 -30.08 1.45 12.32
N ASN A 189 -29.86 0.43 11.50
CA ASN A 189 -30.27 -0.95 11.78
C ASN A 189 -29.13 -1.98 11.74
N ALA A 190 -27.95 -1.65 11.20
CA ALA A 190 -26.89 -2.60 10.90
C ALA A 190 -25.82 -2.74 11.99
N GLN A 191 -25.82 -1.87 12.99
CA GLN A 191 -24.76 -1.78 14.00
C GLN A 191 -24.46 -3.07 14.78
N LYS A 192 -25.29 -4.09 14.62
CA LYS A 192 -25.20 -5.32 15.40
C LYS A 192 -25.29 -6.60 14.58
N LEU A 193 -25.22 -6.53 13.25
CA LEU A 193 -25.23 -7.74 12.41
C LEU A 193 -23.90 -8.47 12.53
N THR A 194 -23.96 -9.81 12.70
CA THR A 194 -22.76 -10.66 12.74
C THR A 194 -22.90 -11.85 11.81
N ALA A 195 -21.80 -12.15 11.10
CA ALA A 195 -21.62 -13.30 10.23
C ALA A 195 -20.56 -14.24 10.80
N TYR A 196 -20.62 -15.52 10.46
CA TYR A 196 -19.76 -16.55 11.04
C TYR A 196 -19.15 -17.42 9.95
N ALA A 197 -17.88 -17.75 10.08
CA ALA A 197 -17.16 -18.68 9.21
C ALA A 197 -15.99 -19.30 9.98
N SER A 198 -15.41 -20.39 9.44
CA SER A 198 -14.20 -20.98 10.04
C SER A 198 -12.99 -20.02 9.95
N THR A 199 -11.99 -20.26 10.79
CA THR A 199 -10.71 -19.52 10.71
C THR A 199 -9.98 -19.70 9.38
N ALA A 200 -10.34 -20.74 8.59
CA ALA A 200 -9.79 -20.98 7.24
C ALA A 200 -10.62 -20.33 6.11
N VAL A 201 -11.57 -19.46 6.44
CA VAL A 201 -12.38 -18.77 5.44
C VAL A 201 -11.52 -17.88 4.54
N HIS A 202 -11.85 -17.83 3.25
CA HIS A 202 -11.16 -16.94 2.32
C HIS A 202 -11.44 -15.46 2.64
N GLY A 203 -10.42 -14.61 2.56
CA GLY A 203 -10.51 -13.18 2.88
C GLY A 203 -11.55 -12.38 2.10
N SER A 204 -12.12 -12.93 1.02
CA SER A 204 -13.22 -12.32 0.27
C SER A 204 -14.49 -12.13 1.08
N ILE A 205 -14.75 -12.97 2.10
CA ILE A 205 -15.95 -12.86 2.95
C ILE A 205 -15.86 -11.61 3.84
N GLY A 206 -14.71 -11.40 4.52
CA GLY A 206 -14.49 -10.17 5.31
C GLY A 206 -14.59 -8.92 4.45
N ARG A 207 -13.99 -8.96 3.24
CA ARG A 207 -14.10 -7.86 2.26
C ARG A 207 -15.54 -7.66 1.76
N ALA A 208 -16.31 -8.71 1.55
CA ALA A 208 -17.70 -8.60 1.16
C ALA A 208 -18.55 -7.92 2.24
N LEU A 209 -18.31 -8.24 3.52
CA LEU A 209 -18.98 -7.58 4.65
C LEU A 209 -18.58 -6.10 4.76
N ASP A 210 -17.31 -5.78 4.52
CA ASP A 210 -16.83 -4.40 4.48
C ASP A 210 -17.52 -3.60 3.36
N PHE A 211 -17.51 -4.09 2.13
CA PHE A 211 -18.18 -3.45 0.98
C PHE A 211 -19.70 -3.36 1.16
N ALA A 212 -20.31 -4.32 1.88
CA ALA A 212 -21.72 -4.26 2.22
C ALA A 212 -22.04 -3.24 3.33
N GLY A 213 -21.05 -2.50 3.83
CA GLY A 213 -21.19 -1.47 4.87
C GLY A 213 -21.38 -2.00 6.28
N LEU A 214 -21.07 -3.29 6.52
CA LEU A 214 -21.16 -3.93 7.85
C LEU A 214 -19.80 -3.87 8.57
N GLY A 215 -18.71 -3.68 7.84
CA GLY A 215 -17.34 -3.78 8.32
C GLY A 215 -16.85 -5.22 8.46
N SER A 216 -15.55 -5.44 8.30
CA SER A 216 -14.93 -6.77 8.39
C SER A 216 -15.03 -7.39 9.79
N GLU A 217 -15.11 -6.57 10.85
CA GLU A 217 -15.32 -7.04 12.22
C GLU A 217 -16.70 -7.68 12.47
N ALA A 218 -17.65 -7.49 11.56
CA ALA A 218 -18.91 -8.25 11.61
C ALA A 218 -18.71 -9.76 11.41
N LEU A 219 -17.55 -10.18 10.83
CA LEU A 219 -17.18 -11.57 10.69
C LEU A 219 -16.59 -12.13 11.99
N ARG A 220 -17.23 -13.15 12.54
CA ARG A 220 -16.73 -13.94 13.66
C ARG A 220 -16.04 -15.17 13.13
N LEU A 221 -14.74 -15.28 13.40
CA LEU A 221 -13.96 -16.47 13.04
C LEU A 221 -14.16 -17.55 14.09
N VAL A 222 -14.72 -18.68 13.67
CA VAL A 222 -15.02 -19.84 14.50
C VAL A 222 -13.85 -20.83 14.42
N PRO A 223 -13.35 -21.38 15.53
CA PRO A 223 -12.34 -22.43 15.52
C PRO A 223 -12.71 -23.61 14.63
N MET A 224 -11.71 -24.32 14.14
CA MET A 224 -11.86 -25.54 13.37
C MET A 224 -11.77 -26.79 14.27
N ASP A 225 -12.42 -27.86 13.84
CA ASP A 225 -12.27 -29.20 14.43
C ASP A 225 -10.91 -29.85 13.97
N ARG A 226 -10.64 -31.04 14.46
CA ARG A 226 -9.40 -31.79 14.09
C ARG A 226 -9.33 -32.19 12.60
N ARG A 227 -10.38 -32.00 11.85
CA ARG A 227 -10.47 -32.24 10.39
C ARG A 227 -10.43 -30.95 9.59
N GLU A 228 -10.00 -29.87 10.23
CA GLU A 228 -9.90 -28.52 9.61
C GLU A 228 -11.24 -27.98 9.07
N ARG A 229 -12.37 -28.35 9.70
CA ARG A 229 -13.72 -27.90 9.38
C ARG A 229 -14.23 -27.01 10.50
N ILE A 230 -15.20 -26.14 10.20
CA ILE A 230 -15.84 -25.32 11.22
C ILE A 230 -16.36 -26.20 12.38
N ASP A 231 -15.98 -25.87 13.62
CA ASP A 231 -16.51 -26.54 14.80
C ASP A 231 -17.92 -26.03 15.12
N LEU A 232 -18.94 -26.88 14.92
CA LEU A 232 -20.34 -26.52 15.13
C LEU A 232 -20.68 -26.25 16.60
N LEU A 233 -19.96 -26.84 17.56
CA LEU A 233 -20.16 -26.58 18.97
C LEU A 233 -19.57 -25.18 19.34
N ALA A 234 -18.40 -24.87 18.80
CA ALA A 234 -17.82 -23.54 18.95
C ALA A 234 -18.70 -22.47 18.27
N LEU A 235 -19.28 -22.76 17.10
CA LEU A 235 -20.21 -21.87 16.42
C LEU A 235 -21.45 -21.57 17.29
N GLU A 236 -22.03 -22.59 17.92
CA GLU A 236 -23.17 -22.42 18.85
C GLU A 236 -22.81 -21.48 20.01
N ASN A 237 -21.64 -21.69 20.61
CA ASN A 237 -21.17 -20.86 21.73
C ASN A 237 -20.91 -19.39 21.32
N VAL A 238 -20.30 -19.16 20.17
CA VAL A 238 -20.02 -17.81 19.66
C VAL A 238 -21.32 -17.06 19.34
N ILE A 239 -22.29 -17.74 18.71
CA ILE A 239 -23.60 -17.15 18.41
C ILE A 239 -24.38 -16.84 19.68
N ALA A 240 -24.33 -17.74 20.69
CA ALA A 240 -24.98 -17.51 21.97
C ALA A 240 -24.38 -16.28 22.69
N ALA A 241 -23.06 -16.17 22.70
CA ALA A 241 -22.34 -15.03 23.27
C ALA A 241 -22.69 -13.71 22.56
N ASP A 242 -22.70 -13.70 21.23
CA ASP A 242 -23.08 -12.51 20.44
C ASP A 242 -24.52 -12.08 20.72
N ARG A 243 -25.47 -13.01 20.85
CA ARG A 243 -26.87 -12.70 21.21
C ARG A 243 -26.98 -12.08 22.60
N VAL A 244 -26.25 -12.62 23.57
CA VAL A 244 -26.19 -12.04 24.94
C VAL A 244 -25.58 -10.63 24.92
N ALA A 245 -24.55 -10.41 24.10
CA ALA A 245 -23.93 -9.10 23.88
C ALA A 245 -24.80 -8.13 23.07
N GLY A 246 -25.95 -8.57 22.59
CA GLY A 246 -26.93 -7.78 21.85
C GLY A 246 -26.62 -7.66 20.36
N PHE A 247 -25.76 -8.51 19.83
CA PHE A 247 -25.55 -8.64 18.39
C PHE A 247 -26.68 -9.46 17.73
N THR A 248 -26.80 -9.31 16.43
CA THR A 248 -27.81 -9.97 15.61
C THR A 248 -27.14 -10.89 14.58
N PRO A 249 -27.00 -12.19 14.88
CA PRO A 249 -26.55 -13.17 13.91
C PRO A 249 -27.46 -13.20 12.67
N PHE A 250 -26.85 -13.18 11.45
CA PHE A 250 -27.63 -13.21 10.22
C PHE A 250 -27.12 -14.20 9.17
N LEU A 251 -25.83 -14.54 9.15
CA LEU A 251 -25.17 -15.28 8.08
C LEU A 251 -24.16 -16.28 8.66
N VAL A 252 -24.21 -17.53 8.18
CA VAL A 252 -23.13 -18.51 8.34
C VAL A 252 -22.59 -18.87 6.96
N VAL A 253 -21.27 -18.84 6.81
CA VAL A 253 -20.57 -19.26 5.60
C VAL A 253 -19.92 -20.62 5.83
N GLY A 254 -20.37 -21.61 5.09
CA GLY A 254 -19.70 -22.91 4.98
C GLY A 254 -18.76 -22.92 3.78
N THR A 255 -17.56 -23.46 3.94
CA THR A 255 -16.57 -23.52 2.86
C THR A 255 -16.55 -24.90 2.24
N ALA A 256 -16.72 -24.98 0.93
CA ALA A 256 -16.53 -26.19 0.15
C ALA A 256 -15.15 -26.15 -0.54
N GLY A 257 -14.12 -26.60 0.17
CA GLY A 257 -12.72 -26.55 -0.24
C GLY A 257 -12.01 -25.26 0.20
N THR A 258 -11.43 -25.27 1.40
CA THR A 258 -10.64 -24.15 1.94
C THR A 258 -9.45 -23.84 1.04
N VAL A 259 -9.08 -22.54 0.97
CA VAL A 259 -8.00 -22.11 0.08
C VAL A 259 -6.64 -22.69 0.46
N ASP A 260 -6.41 -22.98 1.75
CA ASP A 260 -5.13 -23.46 2.24
C ASP A 260 -4.95 -24.97 2.06
N THR A 261 -5.93 -25.77 2.46
CA THR A 261 -5.81 -27.24 2.53
C THR A 261 -6.81 -28.01 1.66
N GLY A 262 -7.85 -27.33 1.18
CA GLY A 262 -8.92 -27.98 0.43
C GLY A 262 -9.98 -28.66 1.32
N ALA A 263 -9.96 -28.46 2.63
CA ALA A 263 -10.96 -29.04 3.55
C ALA A 263 -12.38 -28.57 3.22
N ILE A 264 -13.35 -29.46 3.44
CA ILE A 264 -14.79 -29.19 3.21
C ILE A 264 -15.50 -29.21 4.56
N ASP A 265 -16.18 -28.12 4.90
CA ASP A 265 -17.02 -28.03 6.09
C ASP A 265 -18.16 -29.05 6.09
N ASP A 266 -18.73 -29.36 7.26
CA ASP A 266 -19.94 -30.17 7.38
C ASP A 266 -21.14 -29.32 6.93
N LEU A 267 -21.35 -29.23 5.60
CA LEU A 267 -22.39 -28.41 5.00
C LEU A 267 -23.80 -28.84 5.46
N ALA A 268 -24.04 -30.13 5.69
CA ALA A 268 -25.34 -30.64 6.19
C ALA A 268 -25.55 -30.18 7.64
N GLY A 269 -24.54 -30.31 8.48
CA GLY A 269 -24.59 -29.83 9.87
C GLY A 269 -24.82 -28.33 9.96
N ILE A 270 -24.13 -27.52 9.10
CA ILE A 270 -24.33 -26.07 9.00
C ILE A 270 -25.75 -25.76 8.54
N ALA A 271 -26.29 -26.46 7.54
CA ALA A 271 -27.65 -26.24 7.06
C ALA A 271 -28.71 -26.47 8.16
N GLU A 272 -28.57 -27.57 8.91
CA GLU A 272 -29.46 -27.86 10.06
C GLU A 272 -29.33 -26.79 11.15
N PHE A 273 -28.13 -26.37 11.42
CA PHE A 273 -27.81 -25.29 12.36
C PHE A 273 -28.48 -23.97 11.93
N CYS A 274 -28.30 -23.55 10.69
CA CYS A 274 -28.90 -22.34 10.14
C CYS A 274 -30.42 -22.36 10.15
N ALA A 275 -31.02 -23.49 9.82
CA ALA A 275 -32.46 -23.67 9.87
C ALA A 275 -33.02 -23.49 11.30
N ARG A 276 -32.39 -24.10 12.34
CA ARG A 276 -32.76 -23.92 13.76
C ARG A 276 -32.65 -22.48 14.23
N HIS A 277 -31.58 -21.76 13.83
CA HIS A 277 -31.27 -20.41 14.30
C HIS A 277 -31.82 -19.30 13.40
N LYS A 278 -32.49 -19.64 12.28
CA LYS A 278 -33.03 -18.74 11.24
C LYS A 278 -31.96 -17.81 10.68
N LEU A 279 -30.83 -18.40 10.31
CA LEU A 279 -29.68 -17.72 9.71
C LEU A 279 -29.62 -18.03 8.21
N TRP A 280 -29.07 -17.10 7.43
CA TRP A 280 -28.74 -17.33 6.03
C TRP A 280 -27.56 -18.30 5.92
N PHE A 281 -27.72 -19.37 5.15
CA PHE A 281 -26.66 -20.31 4.85
C PHE A 281 -26.06 -20.02 3.48
N HIS A 282 -24.83 -19.53 3.47
CA HIS A 282 -24.05 -19.32 2.25
C HIS A 282 -22.94 -20.36 2.14
N VAL A 283 -22.73 -20.90 0.93
CA VAL A 283 -21.60 -21.78 0.64
C VAL A 283 -20.60 -21.04 -0.26
N ASP A 284 -19.39 -20.81 0.27
CA ASP A 284 -18.23 -20.46 -0.54
C ASP A 284 -17.63 -21.75 -1.11
N GLY A 285 -17.98 -22.06 -2.33
CA GLY A 285 -17.54 -23.22 -3.08
C GLY A 285 -16.53 -22.88 -4.18
N ALA A 286 -15.79 -21.77 -4.04
CA ALA A 286 -14.87 -21.21 -5.05
C ALA A 286 -13.97 -22.25 -5.71
N LEU A 287 -13.46 -23.21 -4.93
CA LEU A 287 -12.68 -24.33 -5.42
C LEU A 287 -13.52 -25.60 -5.53
N GLY A 288 -14.09 -26.02 -4.40
CA GLY A 288 -14.54 -27.41 -4.23
C GLY A 288 -15.98 -27.69 -4.62
N ALA A 289 -16.85 -26.69 -4.92
CA ALA A 289 -18.24 -26.96 -5.29
C ALA A 289 -18.35 -27.90 -6.49
N LEU A 290 -17.47 -27.78 -7.48
CA LEU A 290 -17.46 -28.63 -8.67
C LEU A 290 -16.98 -30.06 -8.41
N ALA A 291 -16.51 -30.40 -7.20
CA ALA A 291 -16.28 -31.78 -6.78
C ALA A 291 -17.56 -32.63 -6.82
N ILE A 292 -18.72 -32.00 -6.87
CA ILE A 292 -20.03 -32.68 -7.09
C ILE A 292 -20.08 -33.47 -8.42
N LEU A 293 -19.23 -33.09 -9.40
CA LEU A 293 -19.12 -33.83 -10.67
C LEU A 293 -18.36 -35.15 -10.54
N SER A 294 -17.71 -35.40 -9.41
CA SER A 294 -17.05 -36.65 -9.11
C SER A 294 -17.95 -37.52 -8.27
N PRO A 295 -18.37 -38.71 -8.72
CA PRO A 295 -19.15 -39.65 -7.89
C PRO A 295 -18.47 -40.03 -6.58
N GLU A 296 -17.14 -40.02 -6.54
CA GLU A 296 -16.34 -40.29 -5.35
C GLU A 296 -16.38 -39.14 -4.33
N LEU A 297 -16.34 -37.88 -4.81
CA LEU A 297 -16.27 -36.69 -3.98
C LEU A 297 -17.63 -36.08 -3.65
N ALA A 298 -18.64 -36.26 -4.50
CA ALA A 298 -20.00 -35.72 -4.34
C ALA A 298 -20.62 -35.95 -2.94
N PRO A 299 -20.46 -37.15 -2.28
CA PRO A 299 -20.98 -37.34 -0.94
C PRO A 299 -20.44 -36.40 0.12
N ARG A 300 -19.25 -35.83 -0.09
CA ARG A 300 -18.63 -34.85 0.83
C ARG A 300 -19.32 -33.47 0.79
N LEU A 301 -20.07 -33.19 -0.28
CA LEU A 301 -20.81 -31.94 -0.47
C LEU A 301 -22.27 -32.02 -0.04
N LYS A 302 -22.67 -33.12 0.60
CA LYS A 302 -24.05 -33.30 1.12
C LYS A 302 -24.42 -32.08 1.98
N GLY A 303 -25.57 -31.48 1.70
CA GLY A 303 -26.04 -30.23 2.34
C GLY A 303 -25.86 -28.99 1.50
N ILE A 304 -25.06 -29.03 0.41
CA ILE A 304 -24.91 -27.90 -0.51
C ILE A 304 -26.24 -27.52 -1.17
N GLU A 305 -27.10 -28.50 -1.41
CA GLU A 305 -28.46 -28.37 -1.94
C GLU A 305 -29.39 -27.61 -1.00
N LEU A 306 -29.04 -27.46 0.27
CA LEU A 306 -29.81 -26.74 1.28
C LEU A 306 -29.41 -25.28 1.46
N ALA A 307 -28.32 -24.84 0.80
CA ALA A 307 -27.81 -23.46 0.92
C ALA A 307 -28.84 -22.44 0.40
N ASP A 308 -28.89 -21.26 1.05
CA ASP A 308 -29.64 -20.11 0.54
C ASP A 308 -28.92 -19.44 -0.63
N SER A 309 -27.58 -19.54 -0.65
CA SER A 309 -26.73 -19.07 -1.76
C SER A 309 -25.45 -19.88 -1.88
N LEU A 310 -24.99 -20.08 -3.12
CA LEU A 310 -23.77 -20.82 -3.46
C LEU A 310 -22.93 -20.00 -4.45
N ALA A 311 -21.68 -19.71 -4.09
CA ALA A 311 -20.71 -19.05 -4.95
C ALA A 311 -19.61 -20.02 -5.40
N PHE A 312 -19.23 -19.99 -6.69
CA PHE A 312 -18.13 -20.79 -7.21
C PHE A 312 -17.53 -20.21 -8.50
N ASP A 313 -16.40 -20.75 -8.95
CA ASP A 313 -15.68 -20.29 -10.14
C ASP A 313 -15.56 -21.38 -11.20
N PHE A 314 -16.09 -21.11 -12.40
CA PHE A 314 -15.83 -21.94 -13.59
C PHE A 314 -14.38 -21.80 -14.07
N HIS A 315 -13.75 -20.62 -13.88
CA HIS A 315 -12.38 -20.38 -14.30
C HIS A 315 -11.31 -21.04 -13.41
N LYS A 316 -11.73 -21.79 -12.37
CA LYS A 316 -10.85 -22.65 -11.58
C LYS A 316 -10.91 -24.07 -12.10
N TRP A 317 -11.67 -24.93 -11.48
CA TRP A 317 -11.66 -26.38 -11.76
C TRP A 317 -12.41 -26.79 -13.02
N ALA A 318 -13.38 -25.98 -13.53
CA ALA A 318 -14.01 -26.25 -14.81
C ALA A 318 -13.16 -25.82 -16.02
N GLN A 319 -11.95 -25.31 -15.82
CA GLN A 319 -10.98 -24.96 -16.86
C GLN A 319 -11.48 -23.90 -17.87
N VAL A 320 -12.45 -23.08 -17.49
CA VAL A 320 -12.91 -21.96 -18.32
C VAL A 320 -11.87 -20.83 -18.23
N PRO A 321 -11.49 -20.15 -19.30
CA PRO A 321 -10.59 -18.99 -19.21
C PRO A 321 -11.17 -17.86 -18.35
N TYR A 322 -10.30 -17.09 -17.68
CA TYR A 322 -10.67 -15.93 -16.89
C TYR A 322 -11.44 -14.88 -17.73
N ASP A 323 -12.49 -14.23 -17.15
CA ASP A 323 -13.09 -14.46 -15.87
C ASP A 323 -14.46 -15.15 -16.02
N ALA A 324 -14.84 -16.02 -15.07
CA ALA A 324 -16.13 -16.69 -15.05
C ALA A 324 -16.47 -17.19 -13.61
N GLY A 325 -16.77 -16.25 -12.71
CA GLY A 325 -17.36 -16.54 -11.43
C GLY A 325 -18.88 -16.66 -11.52
N PHE A 326 -19.50 -17.36 -10.57
CA PHE A 326 -20.94 -17.63 -10.62
C PHE A 326 -21.54 -17.66 -9.22
N ILE A 327 -22.78 -17.19 -9.11
CA ILE A 327 -23.58 -17.30 -7.89
C ILE A 327 -24.94 -17.90 -8.21
N LEU A 328 -25.39 -18.82 -7.35
CA LEU A 328 -26.79 -19.21 -7.24
C LEU A 328 -27.40 -18.62 -5.97
N VAL A 329 -28.62 -18.11 -6.07
CA VAL A 329 -29.43 -17.65 -4.93
C VAL A 329 -30.78 -18.35 -5.00
N ARG A 330 -31.15 -19.01 -3.90
CA ARG A 330 -32.32 -19.84 -3.79
C ARG A 330 -33.62 -19.08 -4.04
N ASP A 331 -33.79 -17.90 -3.46
CA ASP A 331 -34.98 -17.07 -3.49
C ASP A 331 -34.83 -15.95 -4.52
N PHE A 332 -35.55 -16.08 -5.64
CA PHE A 332 -35.56 -15.09 -6.72
C PHE A 332 -35.99 -13.70 -6.26
N GLU A 333 -37.05 -13.60 -5.47
CA GLU A 333 -37.60 -12.28 -5.09
C GLU A 333 -36.62 -11.53 -4.18
N ARG A 334 -35.99 -12.21 -3.23
CA ARG A 334 -34.98 -11.62 -2.38
C ARG A 334 -33.75 -11.17 -3.17
N HIS A 335 -33.31 -11.99 -4.12
CA HIS A 335 -32.19 -11.62 -4.98
C HIS A 335 -32.50 -10.39 -5.80
N LYS A 336 -33.64 -10.37 -6.49
CA LYS A 336 -34.10 -9.24 -7.31
C LYS A 336 -34.30 -7.98 -6.45
N GLN A 337 -34.95 -8.07 -5.31
CA GLN A 337 -35.20 -6.93 -4.42
C GLN A 337 -33.89 -6.29 -3.90
N ALA A 338 -32.83 -7.07 -3.76
CA ALA A 338 -31.53 -6.57 -3.31
C ALA A 338 -30.83 -5.70 -4.37
N PHE A 339 -31.11 -5.87 -5.68
CA PHE A 339 -30.37 -5.18 -6.75
C PHE A 339 -31.24 -4.40 -7.73
N ALA A 340 -32.47 -4.87 -8.01
CA ALA A 340 -33.29 -4.23 -9.04
C ALA A 340 -33.53 -2.75 -8.75
N SER A 341 -33.35 -1.93 -9.78
CA SER A 341 -33.62 -0.48 -9.73
C SER A 341 -34.46 -0.08 -10.95
N SER A 342 -35.39 0.87 -10.75
CA SER A 342 -36.13 1.47 -11.86
C SER A 342 -35.51 2.79 -12.27
N CYS A 343 -35.04 2.85 -13.51
CA CYS A 343 -34.59 4.09 -14.16
C CYS A 343 -35.40 4.28 -15.42
N ALA A 344 -35.72 5.55 -15.78
CA ALA A 344 -36.55 5.82 -16.95
C ALA A 344 -35.99 5.26 -18.26
N TYR A 345 -34.67 5.28 -18.46
CA TYR A 345 -34.03 4.71 -19.65
C TYR A 345 -33.90 3.17 -19.64
N LEU A 346 -34.28 2.52 -18.52
CA LEU A 346 -34.34 1.06 -18.37
C LEU A 346 -35.80 0.56 -18.26
N SER A 347 -36.76 1.32 -18.77
CA SER A 347 -38.16 0.89 -18.81
C SER A 347 -38.30 -0.44 -19.52
N ARG A 348 -39.18 -1.28 -18.99
CA ARG A 348 -39.51 -2.60 -19.55
C ARG A 348 -40.74 -2.52 -20.37
N GLU A 349 -40.73 -3.18 -21.54
CA GLU A 349 -41.85 -3.23 -22.44
C GLU A 349 -42.32 -4.68 -22.59
N GLU A 350 -43.58 -4.87 -23.05
CA GLU A 350 -44.10 -6.21 -23.25
C GLU A 350 -43.53 -6.90 -24.51
N ARG A 351 -42.97 -6.10 -25.44
CA ARG A 351 -42.40 -6.60 -26.71
C ARG A 351 -41.27 -5.68 -27.21
N GLY A 352 -40.47 -6.24 -28.11
CA GLY A 352 -39.33 -5.54 -28.69
C GLY A 352 -38.07 -5.73 -27.82
N MET A 353 -37.00 -5.00 -28.17
CA MET A 353 -35.69 -5.17 -27.54
C MET A 353 -35.70 -4.92 -26.03
N SER A 354 -36.62 -4.11 -25.52
CA SER A 354 -36.77 -3.85 -24.08
C SER A 354 -37.64 -4.86 -23.35
N ALA A 355 -38.15 -5.90 -24.05
CA ALA A 355 -38.88 -6.98 -23.44
C ALA A 355 -37.98 -8.00 -22.69
N GLY A 356 -38.58 -9.03 -22.18
CA GLY A 356 -37.90 -10.12 -21.47
C GLY A 356 -37.59 -9.77 -20.00
N LEU A 357 -37.89 -10.69 -19.11
CA LEU A 357 -37.66 -10.61 -17.66
C LEU A 357 -37.27 -11.98 -17.12
N PRO A 358 -36.46 -12.05 -16.09
CA PRO A 358 -35.67 -10.98 -15.44
C PRO A 358 -34.44 -10.60 -16.24
N TRP A 359 -33.98 -9.36 -16.12
CA TRP A 359 -32.69 -8.96 -16.66
C TRP A 359 -31.56 -9.21 -15.65
N PRO A 360 -30.37 -9.68 -16.08
CA PRO A 360 -29.26 -9.94 -15.15
C PRO A 360 -28.79 -8.72 -14.36
N CYS A 361 -28.95 -7.50 -14.88
CA CYS A 361 -28.65 -6.28 -14.12
C CYS A 361 -29.61 -6.02 -12.95
N ASP A 362 -30.71 -6.75 -12.85
CA ASP A 362 -31.60 -6.74 -11.67
C ASP A 362 -31.12 -7.67 -10.54
N LEU A 363 -30.08 -8.48 -10.81
CA LEU A 363 -29.55 -9.50 -9.90
C LEU A 363 -28.12 -9.22 -9.42
N GLY A 364 -27.53 -8.08 -9.79
CA GLY A 364 -26.15 -7.74 -9.39
C GLY A 364 -25.83 -6.26 -9.60
N PRO A 365 -24.61 -5.83 -9.23
CA PRO A 365 -24.22 -4.43 -9.30
C PRO A 365 -23.93 -3.93 -10.72
N ASP A 366 -23.68 -4.83 -11.68
CA ASP A 366 -23.22 -4.47 -13.02
C ASP A 366 -24.38 -4.17 -13.96
N LEU A 367 -24.47 -2.96 -14.52
CA LEU A 367 -25.40 -2.62 -15.59
C LEU A 367 -24.87 -3.05 -16.96
N SER A 368 -23.58 -2.86 -17.21
CA SER A 368 -22.89 -3.32 -18.41
C SER A 368 -22.13 -4.59 -18.12
N ARG A 369 -22.44 -5.67 -18.85
CA ARG A 369 -21.90 -7.00 -18.60
C ARG A 369 -21.42 -7.64 -19.90
N GLY A 370 -20.21 -8.18 -19.90
CA GLY A 370 -19.68 -8.99 -21.00
C GLY A 370 -20.35 -10.38 -21.07
N PHE A 371 -20.23 -11.03 -22.21
CA PHE A 371 -20.86 -12.33 -22.47
C PHE A 371 -20.04 -13.51 -21.89
N ARG A 372 -19.81 -13.50 -20.55
CA ARG A 372 -19.04 -14.54 -19.81
C ARG A 372 -19.63 -15.95 -19.95
N ALA A 373 -20.96 -16.03 -20.13
CA ALA A 373 -21.64 -17.31 -20.26
C ALA A 373 -21.23 -18.09 -21.51
N LEU A 374 -20.86 -17.42 -22.64
CA LEU A 374 -20.55 -18.11 -23.90
C LEU A 374 -19.36 -19.06 -23.77
N LYS A 375 -18.25 -18.61 -23.19
CA LYS A 375 -17.06 -19.47 -23.01
C LYS A 375 -17.33 -20.63 -22.05
N THR A 376 -18.12 -20.39 -21.00
CA THR A 376 -18.57 -21.46 -20.09
C THR A 376 -19.48 -22.45 -20.81
N TRP A 377 -20.50 -21.98 -21.50
CA TRP A 377 -21.42 -22.78 -22.28
C TRP A 377 -20.69 -23.64 -23.33
N ALA A 378 -19.79 -23.04 -24.10
CA ALA A 378 -19.02 -23.76 -25.13
C ALA A 378 -18.13 -24.84 -24.49
N THR A 379 -17.42 -24.53 -23.40
CA THR A 379 -16.59 -25.48 -22.67
C THR A 379 -17.41 -26.67 -22.17
N LEU A 380 -18.56 -26.41 -21.54
CA LEU A 380 -19.47 -27.46 -21.04
C LEU A 380 -20.07 -28.29 -22.17
N LYS A 381 -20.42 -27.65 -23.30
CA LYS A 381 -21.01 -28.37 -24.48
C LYS A 381 -20.00 -29.26 -25.18
N VAL A 382 -18.74 -28.79 -25.33
CA VAL A 382 -17.70 -29.53 -26.08
C VAL A 382 -17.14 -30.70 -25.27
N TYR A 383 -16.83 -30.45 -23.99
CA TYR A 383 -16.21 -31.50 -23.17
C TYR A 383 -17.23 -32.34 -22.40
N GLY A 384 -18.38 -31.77 -22.03
CA GLY A 384 -19.34 -32.40 -21.16
C GLY A 384 -18.91 -32.45 -19.69
N MET A 385 -19.90 -32.59 -18.80
CA MET A 385 -19.67 -32.59 -17.35
C MET A 385 -18.88 -33.83 -16.89
N ASN A 386 -19.01 -34.98 -17.55
CA ASN A 386 -18.27 -36.19 -17.20
C ASN A 386 -16.73 -36.02 -17.42
N ALA A 387 -16.32 -35.37 -18.50
CA ALA A 387 -14.90 -35.13 -18.73
C ALA A 387 -14.32 -34.13 -17.74
N ILE A 388 -15.08 -33.10 -17.36
CA ILE A 388 -14.69 -32.15 -16.30
C ILE A 388 -14.59 -32.89 -14.95
N GLY A 389 -15.54 -33.74 -14.62
CA GLY A 389 -15.49 -34.59 -13.44
C GLY A 389 -14.27 -35.52 -13.42
N ALA A 390 -13.90 -36.07 -14.59
CA ALA A 390 -12.68 -36.91 -14.73
C ALA A 390 -11.41 -36.06 -14.47
N VAL A 391 -11.34 -34.79 -14.92
CA VAL A 391 -10.24 -33.89 -14.60
C VAL A 391 -10.14 -33.64 -13.09
N ILE A 392 -11.27 -33.40 -12.43
CA ILE A 392 -11.36 -33.20 -10.99
C ILE A 392 -10.84 -34.45 -10.24
N ASN A 393 -11.29 -35.62 -10.58
CA ASN A 393 -10.80 -36.87 -9.99
C ASN A 393 -9.30 -37.03 -10.17
N ARG A 394 -8.82 -36.85 -11.41
CA ARG A 394 -7.39 -37.01 -11.72
C ARG A 394 -6.52 -36.00 -10.93
N THR A 395 -6.97 -34.77 -10.76
CA THR A 395 -6.19 -33.78 -9.97
C THR A 395 -6.15 -34.14 -8.49
N CYS A 396 -7.20 -34.73 -7.93
CA CYS A 396 -7.20 -35.29 -6.57
C CYS A 396 -6.33 -36.55 -6.46
N GLU A 397 -6.29 -37.41 -7.48
CA GLU A 397 -5.38 -38.56 -7.54
C GLU A 397 -3.90 -38.09 -7.58
N LEU A 398 -3.59 -37.04 -8.32
CA LEU A 398 -2.25 -36.44 -8.34
C LEU A 398 -1.86 -35.86 -6.97
N ALA A 399 -2.82 -35.28 -6.24
CA ALA A 399 -2.58 -34.82 -4.87
C ALA A 399 -2.24 -35.97 -3.93
N ARG A 400 -3.00 -37.08 -3.98
CA ARG A 400 -2.69 -38.31 -3.23
C ARG A 400 -1.35 -38.94 -3.66
N TYR A 401 -1.03 -38.89 -4.94
CA TYR A 401 0.30 -39.31 -5.43
C TYR A 401 1.42 -38.45 -4.86
N LEU A 402 1.27 -37.12 -4.88
CA LEU A 402 2.24 -36.18 -4.28
C LEU A 402 2.38 -36.44 -2.77
N GLU A 403 1.29 -36.64 -2.04
CA GLU A 403 1.30 -37.04 -0.63
C GLU A 403 2.17 -38.28 -0.41
N SER A 404 1.96 -39.34 -1.23
CA SER A 404 2.76 -40.56 -1.11
C SER A 404 4.26 -40.35 -1.34
N ARG A 405 4.62 -39.45 -2.26
CA ARG A 405 6.01 -39.06 -2.54
C ARG A 405 6.65 -38.27 -1.38
N ILE A 406 5.87 -37.37 -0.77
CA ILE A 406 6.29 -36.61 0.40
C ILE A 406 6.54 -37.53 1.58
N LEU A 407 5.60 -38.43 1.89
CA LEU A 407 5.71 -39.39 3.00
C LEU A 407 6.87 -40.37 2.80
N ALA A 408 7.22 -40.69 1.56
CA ALA A 408 8.38 -41.53 1.24
C ALA A 408 9.72 -40.81 1.38
N SER A 409 9.73 -39.47 1.53
CA SER A 409 10.95 -38.66 1.59
C SER A 409 11.20 -38.19 3.04
N PRO A 410 12.24 -38.73 3.73
CA PRO A 410 12.49 -38.38 5.15
C PRO A 410 12.79 -36.89 5.40
N GLU A 411 13.23 -36.18 4.38
CA GLU A 411 13.55 -34.76 4.44
C GLU A 411 12.31 -33.86 4.28
N LEU A 412 11.14 -34.43 3.95
CA LEU A 412 9.89 -33.70 3.78
C LEU A 412 8.90 -34.01 4.92
N GLU A 413 7.97 -33.10 5.16
CA GLU A 413 6.92 -33.23 6.17
C GLU A 413 5.59 -32.80 5.56
N LEU A 414 4.58 -33.66 5.65
CA LEU A 414 3.21 -33.30 5.31
C LEU A 414 2.63 -32.44 6.43
N MET A 415 2.06 -31.29 6.10
CA MET A 415 1.62 -30.30 7.07
C MET A 415 0.09 -30.33 7.33
N ALA A 416 -0.69 -30.89 6.42
CA ALA A 416 -2.12 -31.02 6.54
C ALA A 416 -2.61 -32.28 5.81
N SER A 417 -3.82 -32.79 6.14
CA SER A 417 -4.44 -33.90 5.43
C SER A 417 -4.80 -33.50 4.00
N VAL A 418 -4.64 -34.43 3.05
CA VAL A 418 -4.99 -34.16 1.63
C VAL A 418 -6.47 -34.51 1.39
N GLU A 419 -7.32 -33.49 1.42
CA GLU A 419 -8.75 -33.68 1.28
C GLU A 419 -9.25 -33.63 -0.18
N LEU A 420 -8.72 -32.70 -0.99
CA LEU A 420 -9.02 -32.53 -2.41
C LEU A 420 -7.71 -32.53 -3.23
N ASN A 421 -7.44 -31.44 -3.92
CA ASN A 421 -6.34 -31.28 -4.86
C ASN A 421 -5.27 -30.29 -4.38
N ILE A 422 -5.23 -30.02 -3.07
CA ILE A 422 -4.21 -29.17 -2.44
C ILE A 422 -3.35 -30.01 -1.50
N VAL A 423 -2.02 -29.84 -1.58
CA VAL A 423 -1.06 -30.52 -0.73
C VAL A 423 -0.16 -29.50 -0.08
N CYS A 424 -0.13 -29.50 1.26
CA CYS A 424 0.72 -28.62 2.07
C CYS A 424 1.83 -29.43 2.72
N PHE A 425 3.07 -29.08 2.47
CA PHE A 425 4.24 -29.77 2.99
C PHE A 425 5.40 -28.81 3.21
N ARG A 426 6.46 -29.27 3.86
CA ARG A 426 7.68 -28.48 4.05
C ARG A 426 8.95 -29.34 4.02
N TYR A 427 10.09 -28.72 3.75
CA TYR A 427 11.40 -29.34 3.93
C TYR A 427 11.85 -29.24 5.39
N ARG A 428 12.34 -30.34 5.96
CA ARG A 428 12.86 -30.45 7.34
C ARG A 428 14.33 -30.05 7.40
N PHE A 429 14.64 -28.92 8.04
CA PHE A 429 16.02 -28.44 8.14
C PHE A 429 16.78 -28.94 9.36
N ALA A 430 16.13 -29.38 10.43
CA ALA A 430 16.83 -29.76 11.67
C ALA A 430 16.18 -30.90 12.40
N THR A 431 17.04 -31.48 13.30
CA THR A 431 16.73 -32.55 14.27
C THR A 431 16.71 -32.02 15.71
N LEU A 432 16.62 -30.73 15.97
CA LEU A 432 16.70 -30.10 17.28
C LEU A 432 15.45 -29.33 17.64
N ASP A 433 14.94 -29.58 18.84
CA ASP A 433 13.80 -28.92 19.48
C ASP A 433 14.15 -27.49 19.96
N ASP A 434 14.35 -26.55 19.04
CA ASP A 434 14.65 -25.17 19.40
C ASP A 434 13.80 -24.20 18.56
N SER A 435 13.04 -23.30 19.22
CA SER A 435 12.14 -22.36 18.56
C SER A 435 12.84 -21.41 17.56
N ALA A 436 14.12 -21.11 17.78
CA ALA A 436 14.93 -20.35 16.83
C ALA A 436 15.17 -21.10 15.50
N MET A 437 15.04 -22.42 15.51
CA MET A 437 15.17 -23.25 14.31
C MET A 437 13.89 -23.31 13.48
N ASP A 438 12.72 -23.11 14.09
CA ASP A 438 11.45 -23.04 13.36
C ASP A 438 11.40 -21.81 12.46
N GLU A 439 11.87 -20.64 12.92
CA GLU A 439 11.95 -19.43 12.11
C GLU A 439 12.92 -19.57 10.94
N LEU A 440 14.10 -20.13 11.19
CA LEU A 440 15.06 -20.42 10.12
C LEU A 440 14.44 -21.36 9.09
N SER A 441 13.77 -22.42 9.55
CA SER A 441 13.08 -23.38 8.70
C SER A 441 11.98 -22.71 7.86
N ASP A 442 11.22 -21.81 8.44
CA ASP A 442 10.18 -21.04 7.75
C ASP A 442 10.76 -20.14 6.66
N ARG A 443 11.84 -19.41 6.98
CA ARG A 443 12.54 -18.58 5.99
C ARG A 443 13.08 -19.43 4.83
N LEU A 444 13.72 -20.54 5.15
CA LEU A 444 14.31 -21.41 4.13
C LEU A 444 13.24 -22.09 3.28
N ASN A 445 12.08 -22.43 3.83
CA ASN A 445 10.96 -22.96 3.03
C ASN A 445 10.34 -21.89 2.11
N ARG A 446 10.34 -20.60 2.48
CA ARG A 446 10.00 -19.50 1.54
C ARG A 446 11.02 -19.39 0.42
N GLU A 447 12.31 -19.46 0.77
CA GLU A 447 13.41 -19.39 -0.20
C GLU A 447 13.34 -20.55 -1.21
N ILE A 448 13.04 -21.78 -0.75
CA ILE A 448 12.81 -22.91 -1.66
C ILE A 448 11.72 -22.57 -2.70
N VAL A 449 10.60 -21.97 -2.28
CA VAL A 449 9.53 -21.63 -3.22
C VAL A 449 9.99 -20.59 -4.23
N ILE A 450 10.78 -19.59 -3.81
CA ILE A 450 11.35 -18.56 -4.69
C ILE A 450 12.29 -19.23 -5.72
N GLU A 451 13.22 -20.06 -5.28
CA GLU A 451 14.15 -20.80 -6.14
C GLU A 451 13.41 -21.68 -7.16
N LEU A 452 12.34 -22.36 -6.73
CA LEU A 452 11.52 -23.18 -7.62
C LEU A 452 10.83 -22.34 -8.71
N GLN A 453 10.30 -21.18 -8.34
CA GLN A 453 9.66 -20.25 -9.29
C GLN A 453 10.67 -19.65 -10.25
N GLU A 454 11.83 -19.20 -9.76
CA GLU A 454 12.90 -18.60 -10.58
C GLU A 454 13.57 -19.62 -11.50
N SER A 455 13.62 -20.90 -11.10
CA SER A 455 14.09 -21.97 -11.99
C SER A 455 13.22 -22.15 -13.24
N GLY A 456 11.98 -21.66 -13.21
CA GLY A 456 11.02 -21.80 -14.30
C GLY A 456 10.45 -23.22 -14.48
N THR A 457 10.75 -24.15 -13.58
CA THR A 457 10.33 -25.56 -13.70
C THR A 457 8.96 -25.82 -13.13
N VAL A 458 8.75 -25.44 -11.88
CA VAL A 458 7.45 -25.53 -11.17
C VAL A 458 7.26 -24.29 -10.31
N ALA A 459 6.02 -23.86 -10.16
CA ALA A 459 5.69 -22.67 -9.39
C ALA A 459 4.62 -22.98 -8.32
N PRO A 460 4.99 -23.54 -7.16
CA PRO A 460 4.10 -23.64 -6.00
C PRO A 460 3.95 -22.27 -5.32
N SER A 461 3.08 -22.19 -4.30
CA SER A 461 2.92 -21.04 -3.42
C SER A 461 3.27 -21.40 -1.98
N THR A 462 3.27 -20.45 -1.08
CA THR A 462 3.36 -20.69 0.36
C THR A 462 2.02 -20.46 1.05
N THR A 463 1.82 -21.13 2.19
CA THR A 463 0.75 -20.82 3.15
C THR A 463 1.25 -21.06 4.57
N LEU A 464 0.43 -20.74 5.57
CA LEU A 464 0.71 -21.02 6.98
C LEU A 464 -0.24 -22.12 7.48
N ILE A 465 0.36 -23.21 7.99
CA ILE A 465 -0.37 -24.28 8.67
C ILE A 465 0.12 -24.30 10.12
N GLU A 466 -0.79 -24.10 11.06
CA GLU A 466 -0.46 -24.02 12.50
C GLU A 466 0.67 -23.01 12.80
N GLY A 467 0.70 -21.89 12.08
CA GLY A 467 1.70 -20.84 12.23
C GLY A 467 3.04 -21.13 11.54
N ARG A 468 3.24 -22.30 10.91
CA ARG A 468 4.47 -22.70 10.22
C ARG A 468 4.32 -22.55 8.70
N VAL A 469 5.37 -22.04 8.05
CA VAL A 469 5.41 -21.90 6.58
C VAL A 469 5.41 -23.27 5.91
N SER A 470 4.47 -23.43 5.00
CA SER A 470 4.28 -24.64 4.21
C SER A 470 4.38 -24.31 2.72
N ILE A 471 5.04 -25.15 1.96
CA ILE A 471 4.98 -25.17 0.49
C ILE A 471 3.60 -25.73 0.14
N ARG A 472 2.86 -24.99 -0.67
CA ARG A 472 1.49 -25.32 -1.03
C ARG A 472 1.38 -25.56 -2.53
N ALA A 473 1.02 -26.77 -2.91
CA ALA A 473 0.74 -27.17 -4.28
C ALA A 473 -0.76 -27.31 -4.50
N ALA A 474 -1.35 -26.44 -5.30
CA ALA A 474 -2.76 -26.49 -5.73
C ALA A 474 -2.82 -27.07 -7.16
N ILE A 475 -3.26 -28.30 -7.28
CA ILE A 475 -3.24 -29.09 -8.53
C ILE A 475 -4.57 -28.89 -9.25
N VAL A 476 -4.72 -27.78 -9.98
CA VAL A 476 -5.98 -27.37 -10.63
C VAL A 476 -5.97 -27.66 -12.13
N ASN A 477 -4.81 -27.52 -12.76
CA ASN A 477 -4.66 -27.53 -14.22
C ASN A 477 -4.86 -28.93 -14.81
N HIS A 478 -5.70 -29.03 -15.84
CA HIS A 478 -5.97 -30.29 -16.56
C HIS A 478 -4.74 -30.85 -17.32
N ARG A 479 -3.69 -30.07 -17.53
CA ARG A 479 -2.44 -30.49 -18.19
C ARG A 479 -1.42 -31.12 -17.23
N THR A 480 -1.59 -30.88 -15.92
CA THR A 480 -0.68 -31.41 -14.89
C THR A 480 -0.71 -32.93 -14.85
N SER A 481 0.44 -33.54 -14.63
CA SER A 481 0.63 -34.98 -14.59
C SER A 481 1.55 -35.39 -13.40
N ARG A 482 1.86 -36.68 -13.29
CA ARG A 482 2.83 -37.18 -12.31
C ARG A 482 4.22 -36.58 -12.48
N VAL A 483 4.60 -36.22 -13.72
CA VAL A 483 5.90 -35.62 -14.01
C VAL A 483 6.10 -34.35 -13.22
N GLU A 484 5.09 -33.46 -13.17
CA GLU A 484 5.19 -32.22 -12.42
C GLU A 484 5.22 -32.49 -10.90
N MET A 485 4.57 -33.54 -10.42
CA MET A 485 4.61 -33.93 -9.00
C MET A 485 6.01 -34.44 -8.61
N ASP A 486 6.60 -35.28 -9.43
CA ASP A 486 7.96 -35.77 -9.22
C ASP A 486 8.96 -34.61 -9.29
N THR A 487 8.84 -33.75 -10.29
CA THR A 487 9.68 -32.54 -10.43
C THR A 487 9.59 -31.64 -9.20
N LEU A 488 8.38 -31.40 -8.66
CA LEU A 488 8.20 -30.59 -7.45
C LEU A 488 8.95 -31.19 -6.26
N VAL A 489 8.83 -32.49 -6.04
CA VAL A 489 9.51 -33.19 -4.92
C VAL A 489 11.02 -33.12 -5.10
N GLU A 490 11.53 -33.48 -6.28
CA GLU A 490 12.96 -33.53 -6.58
C GLU A 490 13.61 -32.14 -6.51
N ALA A 491 12.97 -31.13 -7.08
CA ALA A 491 13.47 -29.75 -7.03
C ALA A 491 13.42 -29.19 -5.60
N THR A 492 12.37 -29.49 -4.81
CA THR A 492 12.29 -29.11 -3.39
C THR A 492 13.42 -29.74 -2.59
N LEU A 493 13.69 -31.03 -2.79
CA LEU A 493 14.81 -31.74 -2.14
C LEU A 493 16.16 -31.15 -2.52
N ALA A 494 16.36 -30.85 -3.82
CA ALA A 494 17.60 -30.23 -4.33
C ALA A 494 17.82 -28.83 -3.73
N ALA A 495 16.84 -27.95 -3.80
CA ALA A 495 16.91 -26.61 -3.21
C ALA A 495 17.10 -26.66 -1.69
N GLY A 496 16.36 -27.51 -0.97
CA GLY A 496 16.49 -27.68 0.47
C GLY A 496 17.88 -28.16 0.89
N ARG A 497 18.48 -29.11 0.17
CA ARG A 497 19.86 -29.57 0.41
C ARG A 497 20.88 -28.46 0.11
N ALA A 498 20.73 -27.73 -0.95
CA ALA A 498 21.60 -26.60 -1.30
C ALA A 498 21.57 -25.51 -0.22
N LEU A 499 20.38 -25.10 0.21
CA LEU A 499 20.18 -24.10 1.25
C LEU A 499 20.70 -24.59 2.63
N ARG A 500 20.57 -25.88 2.93
CA ARG A 500 21.13 -26.49 4.15
C ARG A 500 22.67 -26.40 4.21
N LEU A 501 23.34 -26.50 3.07
CA LEU A 501 24.79 -26.37 2.97
C LEU A 501 25.28 -24.94 3.16
N THR A 502 24.48 -23.96 2.75
CA THR A 502 24.79 -22.52 2.86
C THR A 502 24.35 -21.93 4.21
N ALA A 503 23.39 -22.55 4.89
CA ALA A 503 22.89 -22.16 6.21
C ALA A 503 23.86 -22.52 7.33
N ARG A 504 25.10 -21.99 7.30
CA ARG A 504 25.95 -21.95 8.51
C ARG A 504 25.37 -20.90 9.45
N PRO A 505 25.29 -21.17 10.78
CA PRO A 505 24.85 -20.14 11.70
C PRO A 505 25.85 -18.98 11.62
N ALA A 506 25.44 -17.86 11.07
CA ALA A 506 26.16 -16.62 11.20
C ALA A 506 26.23 -16.29 12.69
N LYS A 507 27.44 -16.27 13.24
CA LYS A 507 27.66 -15.73 14.59
C LYS A 507 27.13 -14.29 14.57
N GLN A 508 26.08 -14.08 15.37
CA GLN A 508 25.58 -12.84 15.94
C GLN A 508 26.03 -11.54 15.26
N ALA A 509 25.21 -11.05 14.32
CA ALA A 509 24.88 -9.66 14.30
C ALA A 509 23.51 -9.57 14.99
N GLU A 510 23.42 -8.86 16.09
CA GLU A 510 22.17 -8.62 16.79
C GLU A 510 21.20 -7.91 15.84
N SER A 511 20.29 -8.67 15.24
CA SER A 511 19.19 -8.14 14.46
C SER A 511 18.08 -7.75 15.43
N THR A 512 17.66 -6.49 15.40
CA THR A 512 16.48 -5.99 16.13
C THR A 512 15.18 -6.44 15.47
N TRP A 513 15.24 -7.38 14.52
CA TRP A 513 14.11 -7.87 13.76
C TRP A 513 13.44 -9.04 14.48
N GLN A 514 12.26 -8.76 15.08
CA GLN A 514 11.28 -9.78 15.46
C GLN A 514 10.18 -9.85 14.42
N PRO A 515 9.86 -11.03 13.86
CA PRO A 515 8.83 -11.14 12.84
C PRO A 515 7.46 -10.69 13.35
N TRP A 516 6.70 -10.00 12.51
CA TRP A 516 5.31 -9.60 12.77
C TRP A 516 4.42 -10.77 13.22
N LEU A 517 4.68 -11.98 12.68
CA LEU A 517 3.97 -13.21 13.03
C LEU A 517 4.14 -13.63 14.50
N GLU A 518 5.35 -13.47 15.07
CA GLU A 518 5.59 -13.78 16.49
C GLU A 518 4.88 -12.80 17.39
N ARG A 519 4.95 -11.51 17.06
CA ARG A 519 4.22 -10.48 17.80
C ARG A 519 2.74 -10.76 17.77
N ASN A 520 2.18 -11.13 16.61
CA ASN A 520 0.76 -11.45 16.46
C ASN A 520 0.37 -12.73 17.21
N ALA A 521 1.19 -13.78 17.16
CA ALA A 521 0.98 -15.00 17.94
C ALA A 521 1.03 -14.71 19.44
N ARG A 522 1.99 -13.88 19.89
CA ARG A 522 2.09 -13.47 21.28
C ARG A 522 0.88 -12.61 21.72
N VAL A 523 0.41 -11.69 20.88
CA VAL A 523 -0.81 -10.91 21.15
C VAL A 523 -2.00 -11.83 21.33
N ARG A 524 -2.24 -12.81 20.44
CA ARG A 524 -3.34 -13.79 20.59
C ARG A 524 -3.25 -14.62 21.85
N LEU A 525 -2.04 -15.00 22.26
CA LEU A 525 -1.84 -15.71 23.52
C LEU A 525 -2.20 -14.84 24.72
N LEU A 526 -1.82 -13.55 24.68
CA LEU A 526 -2.15 -12.56 25.72
C LEU A 526 -3.66 -12.27 25.73
N ASP A 527 -4.33 -12.19 24.57
CA ASP A 527 -5.80 -12.09 24.47
C ASP A 527 -6.46 -13.26 25.22
N THR A 528 -6.06 -14.49 24.89
CA THR A 528 -6.58 -15.68 25.55
C THR A 528 -6.35 -15.67 27.07
N GLN A 529 -5.17 -15.22 27.52
CA GLN A 529 -4.84 -15.15 28.94
C GLN A 529 -5.67 -14.08 29.69
N LEU A 530 -5.96 -12.95 29.03
CA LEU A 530 -6.79 -11.90 29.60
C LEU A 530 -8.27 -12.26 29.63
N ASP A 531 -8.77 -13.01 28.62
CA ASP A 531 -10.17 -13.40 28.52
C ASP A 531 -10.56 -14.58 29.43
N THR A 532 -9.62 -15.50 29.70
CA THR A 532 -9.92 -16.77 30.43
C THR A 532 -9.92 -16.66 31.95
N LYS A 533 -9.43 -15.57 32.54
CA LYS A 533 -9.30 -15.45 34.01
C LYS A 533 -10.14 -14.31 34.57
N LYS A 534 -11.40 -14.60 34.93
CA LYS A 534 -12.31 -13.65 35.61
C LYS A 534 -11.84 -13.18 37.01
N ASP A 535 -10.93 -13.90 37.68
CA ASP A 535 -10.39 -13.57 39.01
C ASP A 535 -8.84 -13.41 38.98
N MET A 536 -8.33 -12.69 37.96
CA MET A 536 -6.89 -12.45 37.81
C MET A 536 -6.39 -11.48 38.90
N LYS A 537 -5.21 -11.81 39.49
CA LYS A 537 -4.56 -10.86 40.44
C LYS A 537 -4.18 -9.58 39.64
N LYS A 538 -4.42 -8.43 40.24
CA LYS A 538 -4.21 -7.10 39.63
C LYS A 538 -2.81 -6.90 39.02
N ASP A 539 -1.75 -7.32 39.69
CA ASP A 539 -0.39 -7.18 39.15
C ASP A 539 -0.13 -8.09 37.92
N VAL A 540 -0.80 -9.24 37.83
CA VAL A 540 -0.70 -10.13 36.67
C VAL A 540 -1.44 -9.50 35.47
N GLU A 541 -2.62 -8.94 35.69
CA GLU A 541 -3.38 -8.22 34.65
C GLU A 541 -2.57 -7.03 34.11
N VAL A 542 -1.98 -6.24 35.01
CA VAL A 542 -1.13 -5.10 34.63
C VAL A 542 0.04 -5.56 33.74
N ALA A 543 0.74 -6.63 34.12
CA ALA A 543 1.87 -7.13 33.34
C ALA A 543 1.46 -7.60 31.94
N LEU A 544 0.38 -8.38 31.83
CA LEU A 544 -0.13 -8.88 30.55
C LEU A 544 -0.61 -7.76 29.63
N ARG A 545 -1.31 -6.75 30.19
CA ARG A 545 -1.79 -5.60 29.41
C ARG A 545 -0.65 -4.72 28.92
N VAL A 546 0.37 -4.47 29.76
CA VAL A 546 1.55 -3.68 29.34
C VAL A 546 2.32 -4.38 28.23
N GLU A 547 2.51 -5.69 28.33
CA GLU A 547 3.16 -6.49 27.29
C GLU A 547 2.34 -6.45 26.00
N ARG A 548 1.03 -6.71 26.07
CA ARG A 548 0.13 -6.66 24.90
C ARG A 548 0.11 -5.29 24.25
N ALA A 549 -0.03 -4.22 25.04
CA ALA A 549 0.00 -2.86 24.54
C ALA A 549 1.30 -2.49 23.85
N GLY A 550 2.44 -2.93 24.38
CA GLY A 550 3.75 -2.73 23.75
C GLY A 550 3.81 -3.39 22.38
N LEU A 551 3.43 -4.66 22.29
CA LEU A 551 3.38 -5.39 21.01
C LEU A 551 2.41 -4.77 20.00
N LEU A 552 1.21 -4.38 20.45
CA LEU A 552 0.21 -3.72 19.61
C LEU A 552 0.72 -2.37 19.07
N ALA A 553 1.41 -1.58 19.91
CA ALA A 553 2.02 -0.32 19.48
C ALA A 553 3.12 -0.54 18.44
N GLU A 554 3.98 -1.55 18.66
CA GLU A 554 5.03 -1.94 17.70
C GLU A 554 4.44 -2.44 16.37
N MET A 555 3.27 -3.08 16.40
CA MET A 555 2.54 -3.53 15.21
C MET A 555 1.75 -2.41 14.50
N GLY A 556 1.78 -1.17 15.00
CA GLY A 556 1.02 -0.05 14.46
C GLY A 556 -0.46 -0.03 14.86
N ARG A 557 -0.91 -0.95 15.74
CA ARG A 557 -2.28 -1.03 16.27
C ARG A 557 -2.46 -0.05 17.43
N SER A 558 -2.28 1.23 17.14
CA SER A 558 -2.20 2.30 18.14
C SER A 558 -3.46 2.47 18.98
N SER A 559 -4.64 2.27 18.40
CA SER A 559 -5.93 2.37 19.09
C SER A 559 -6.07 1.26 20.15
N ASP A 560 -5.73 0.03 19.79
CA ASP A 560 -5.83 -1.12 20.68
C ASP A 560 -4.79 -1.03 21.80
N ALA A 561 -3.57 -0.64 21.48
CA ALA A 561 -2.51 -0.38 22.46
C ALA A 561 -2.94 0.67 23.48
N ARG A 562 -3.58 1.74 23.03
CA ARG A 562 -4.06 2.82 23.91
C ARG A 562 -5.10 2.34 24.91
N VAL A 563 -6.02 1.47 24.50
CA VAL A 563 -7.03 0.88 25.39
C VAL A 563 -6.38 0.14 26.55
N ASP A 564 -5.38 -0.69 26.29
CA ASP A 564 -4.69 -1.43 27.34
C ASP A 564 -3.86 -0.51 28.24
N TYR A 565 -3.12 0.44 27.65
CA TYR A 565 -2.35 1.39 28.45
C TYR A 565 -3.24 2.22 29.39
N LEU A 566 -4.40 2.69 28.93
CA LEU A 566 -5.35 3.43 29.74
C LEU A 566 -5.95 2.54 30.84
N LYS A 567 -6.22 1.28 30.53
CA LYS A 567 -6.71 0.33 31.55
C LYS A 567 -5.67 0.08 32.64
N VAL A 568 -4.40 0.05 32.30
CA VAL A 568 -3.31 -0.04 33.29
C VAL A 568 -3.19 1.24 34.12
N VAL A 569 -3.40 2.43 33.54
CA VAL A 569 -3.47 3.69 34.33
C VAL A 569 -4.57 3.62 35.39
N GLU A 570 -5.76 3.07 35.07
CA GLU A 570 -6.84 2.86 36.05
C GLU A 570 -6.43 1.85 37.13
N LEU A 571 -5.75 0.77 36.74
CA LEU A 571 -5.34 -0.27 37.69
C LEU A 571 -4.16 0.17 38.56
N LYS A 572 -3.12 0.76 37.97
CA LYS A 572 -1.87 1.12 38.64
C LYS A 572 -1.28 2.41 38.07
N PRO A 573 -1.77 3.61 38.48
CA PRO A 573 -1.37 4.90 37.92
C PRO A 573 0.12 5.20 37.93
N SER A 574 0.87 4.64 38.87
CA SER A 574 2.31 4.83 39.04
C SER A 574 3.17 3.80 38.28
N HIS A 575 2.57 2.97 37.42
CA HIS A 575 3.33 1.91 36.73
C HIS A 575 4.22 2.47 35.62
N LEU A 576 5.50 2.61 35.89
CA LEU A 576 6.47 3.33 35.05
C LEU A 576 6.54 2.80 33.60
N PRO A 577 6.68 1.48 33.33
CA PRO A 577 6.70 0.98 31.96
C PRO A 577 5.44 1.33 31.16
N ASN A 578 4.28 1.38 31.83
CA ASN A 578 3.01 1.76 31.20
C ASN A 578 2.98 3.24 30.83
N LEU A 579 3.43 4.12 31.75
CA LEU A 579 3.48 5.56 31.48
C LEU A 579 4.44 5.87 30.34
N PHE A 580 5.57 5.17 30.24
CA PHE A 580 6.49 5.30 29.10
C PHE A 580 5.88 4.84 27.80
N GLY A 581 5.24 3.66 27.79
CA GLY A 581 4.59 3.12 26.60
C GLY A 581 3.47 4.02 26.09
N LEU A 582 2.61 4.49 26.99
CA LEU A 582 1.52 5.41 26.66
C LEU A 582 2.03 6.76 26.17
N GLY A 583 3.01 7.36 26.86
CA GLY A 583 3.62 8.63 26.46
C GLY A 583 4.26 8.55 25.07
N LYS A 584 5.05 7.50 24.81
CA LYS A 584 5.65 7.25 23.50
C LYS A 584 4.60 7.06 22.39
N LEU A 585 3.53 6.31 22.68
CA LEU A 585 2.42 6.12 21.75
C LEU A 585 1.73 7.45 21.41
N LEU A 586 1.48 8.29 22.42
CA LEU A 586 0.82 9.58 22.25
C LEU A 586 1.69 10.56 21.42
N VAL A 587 3.01 10.58 21.66
CA VAL A 587 3.95 11.36 20.81
C VAL A 587 3.90 10.87 19.37
N ALA A 588 4.02 9.55 19.16
CA ALA A 588 4.01 8.95 17.82
C ALA A 588 2.69 9.18 17.06
N THR A 589 1.58 9.38 17.78
CA THR A 589 0.25 9.64 17.20
C THR A 589 -0.12 11.14 17.19
N GLY A 590 0.82 12.04 17.47
CA GLY A 590 0.63 13.50 17.40
C GLY A 590 -0.10 14.13 18.59
N HIS A 591 -0.43 13.37 19.63
CA HIS A 591 -1.16 13.85 20.81
C HIS A 591 -0.20 14.42 21.88
N ARG A 592 0.59 15.45 21.52
CA ARG A 592 1.68 15.98 22.34
C ARG A 592 1.24 16.46 23.71
N LYS A 593 0.14 17.23 23.83
CA LYS A 593 -0.38 17.69 25.12
C LYS A 593 -0.79 16.54 26.05
N ALA A 594 -1.37 15.49 25.50
CA ALA A 594 -1.68 14.28 26.28
C ALA A 594 -0.38 13.56 26.73
N ALA A 595 0.64 13.51 25.86
CA ALA A 595 1.94 12.96 26.21
C ALA A 595 2.64 13.77 27.31
N GLN A 596 2.56 15.11 27.26
CA GLN A 596 3.06 16.01 28.32
C GLN A 596 2.41 15.68 29.69
N MET A 597 1.08 15.49 29.71
CA MET A 597 0.36 15.10 30.94
C MET A 597 0.85 13.74 31.46
N VAL A 598 0.98 12.74 30.58
CA VAL A 598 1.41 11.38 30.97
C VAL A 598 2.85 11.37 31.48
N TYR A 599 3.76 12.07 30.81
CA TYR A 599 5.15 12.18 31.27
C TYR A 599 5.26 13.08 32.53
N GLY A 600 4.39 14.08 32.68
CA GLY A 600 4.26 14.86 33.92
C GLY A 600 3.86 13.98 35.12
N GLU A 601 2.88 13.09 34.94
CA GLU A 601 2.54 12.11 35.99
C GLU A 601 3.68 11.10 36.23
N ALA A 602 4.42 10.69 35.19
CA ALA A 602 5.60 9.84 35.36
C ALA A 602 6.67 10.51 36.23
N VAL A 603 6.99 11.77 35.98
CA VAL A 603 7.95 12.56 36.80
C VAL A 603 7.45 12.72 38.21
N LYS A 604 6.15 12.95 38.43
CA LYS A 604 5.55 13.09 39.77
C LYS A 604 5.67 11.81 40.59
N TYR A 605 5.46 10.63 40.00
CA TYR A 605 5.60 9.36 40.73
C TYR A 605 7.05 8.88 40.81
N HIS A 606 7.90 9.25 39.85
CA HIS A 606 9.28 8.80 39.70
C HIS A 606 10.25 9.96 39.42
N PRO A 607 10.39 10.93 40.34
CA PRO A 607 11.18 12.16 40.14
C PRO A 607 12.66 11.90 39.90
N GLU A 608 13.20 10.79 40.43
CA GLU A 608 14.62 10.38 40.30
C GLU A 608 14.86 9.47 39.09
N ASP A 609 13.85 9.26 38.24
CA ASP A 609 14.04 8.51 37.02
C ASP A 609 14.49 9.45 35.85
N ILE A 610 15.68 9.23 35.36
CA ILE A 610 16.31 10.09 34.36
C ILE A 610 15.54 10.10 33.03
N VAL A 611 14.93 8.96 32.66
CA VAL A 611 14.19 8.84 31.40
C VAL A 611 12.85 9.59 31.50
N CYS A 612 12.21 9.61 32.65
CA CYS A 612 11.02 10.45 32.89
C CYS A 612 11.33 11.93 32.64
N GLN A 613 12.43 12.43 33.25
CA GLN A 613 12.84 13.83 33.12
C GLN A 613 13.15 14.18 31.65
N VAL A 614 13.91 13.33 30.95
CA VAL A 614 14.28 13.56 29.54
C VAL A 614 13.07 13.52 28.63
N ASN A 615 12.15 12.59 28.81
CA ASN A 615 10.96 12.48 27.95
C ASN A 615 10.02 13.69 28.14
N LEU A 616 9.81 14.14 29.37
CA LEU A 616 9.03 15.35 29.62
C LEU A 616 9.71 16.58 29.02
N GLY A 617 11.03 16.74 29.23
CA GLY A 617 11.79 17.84 28.62
C GLY A 617 11.69 17.84 27.10
N SER A 618 11.71 16.66 26.45
CA SER A 618 11.60 16.54 25.00
C SER A 618 10.23 16.98 24.46
N VAL A 619 9.15 16.57 25.11
CA VAL A 619 7.79 17.01 24.73
C VAL A 619 7.59 18.51 24.95
N LEU A 620 8.09 19.07 26.06
CA LEU A 620 8.05 20.50 26.33
C LEU A 620 8.82 21.30 25.26
N LEU A 621 9.96 20.77 24.82
CA LEU A 621 10.74 21.39 23.78
C LEU A 621 10.00 21.39 22.42
N GLU A 622 9.28 20.32 22.09
CA GLU A 622 8.43 20.25 20.91
C GLU A 622 7.22 21.20 20.99
N GLU A 623 6.64 21.41 22.18
CA GLU A 623 5.56 22.38 22.41
C GLU A 623 6.07 23.84 22.52
N ASN A 624 7.36 24.07 22.20
CA ASN A 624 8.02 25.39 22.22
C ASN A 624 8.13 26.02 23.62
N GLU A 625 8.31 25.21 24.66
CA GLU A 625 8.53 25.60 26.07
C GLU A 625 9.98 25.33 26.51
N PRO A 626 11.00 25.99 25.88
CA PRO A 626 12.40 25.62 26.09
C PRO A 626 12.92 25.94 27.51
N ALA A 627 12.34 26.90 28.22
CA ALA A 627 12.72 27.22 29.59
C ALA A 627 12.32 26.12 30.58
N GLU A 628 11.11 25.57 30.43
CA GLU A 628 10.66 24.45 31.25
C GLU A 628 11.39 23.18 30.88
N ALA A 629 11.57 22.90 29.58
CA ALA A 629 12.35 21.77 29.08
C ALA A 629 13.76 21.74 29.67
N ARG A 630 14.44 22.89 29.73
CA ARG A 630 15.76 23.06 30.34
C ARG A 630 15.75 22.57 31.79
N THR A 631 14.73 22.92 32.60
CA THR A 631 14.64 22.54 34.01
C THR A 631 14.65 21.02 34.18
N HIS A 632 13.92 20.30 33.30
CA HIS A 632 13.89 18.84 33.32
C HIS A 632 15.18 18.20 32.83
N TYR A 633 15.86 18.76 31.82
CA TYR A 633 17.17 18.28 31.41
C TYR A 633 18.24 18.55 32.49
N GLU A 634 18.17 19.67 33.19
CA GLU A 634 19.05 19.95 34.34
C GLU A 634 18.80 18.95 35.48
N ALA A 635 17.52 18.55 35.72
CA ALA A 635 17.19 17.51 36.67
C ALA A 635 17.78 16.15 36.25
N ALA A 636 17.67 15.79 34.99
CA ALA A 636 18.26 14.57 34.43
C ALA A 636 19.79 14.56 34.57
N LEU A 637 20.47 15.68 34.28
CA LEU A 637 21.93 15.82 34.41
C LEU A 637 22.43 15.89 35.87
N ARG A 638 21.55 16.17 36.82
CA ARG A 638 21.89 16.03 38.26
C ARG A 638 21.91 14.55 38.67
N ILE A 639 21.11 13.70 38.03
CA ILE A 639 21.05 12.27 38.29
C ILE A 639 22.24 11.58 37.61
N ASP A 640 22.46 11.85 36.33
CA ASP A 640 23.60 11.37 35.56
C ASP A 640 24.20 12.52 34.73
N PRO A 641 25.37 13.09 35.19
CA PRO A 641 26.02 14.23 34.52
C PRO A 641 26.49 13.98 33.09
N ASP A 642 26.60 12.73 32.65
CA ASP A 642 27.09 12.35 31.34
C ASP A 642 26.03 11.71 30.44
N PHE A 643 24.72 11.83 30.81
CA PHE A 643 23.61 11.22 30.05
C PHE A 643 23.42 11.92 28.69
N PRO A 644 23.73 11.25 27.55
CA PRO A 644 23.82 11.89 26.23
C PRO A 644 22.51 12.53 25.76
N GLN A 645 21.36 11.90 26.04
CA GLN A 645 20.06 12.40 25.61
C GLN A 645 19.67 13.69 26.37
N ALA A 646 20.01 13.81 27.64
CA ALA A 646 19.81 15.03 28.38
C ALA A 646 20.73 16.16 27.87
N HIS A 647 21.96 15.84 27.49
CA HIS A 647 22.84 16.82 26.84
C HIS A 647 22.29 17.24 25.46
N GLY A 648 21.74 16.31 24.66
CA GLY A 648 21.08 16.63 23.39
C GLY A 648 19.89 17.59 23.58
N GLY A 649 19.03 17.29 24.55
CA GLY A 649 17.92 18.16 24.90
C GLY A 649 18.36 19.54 25.38
N MET A 650 19.38 19.61 26.25
CA MET A 650 19.98 20.89 26.71
C MET A 650 20.54 21.72 25.55
N TYR A 651 21.22 21.07 24.61
CA TYR A 651 21.72 21.75 23.41
C TYR A 651 20.60 22.46 22.65
N TYR A 652 19.49 21.77 22.37
CA TYR A 652 18.35 22.39 21.66
C TYR A 652 17.61 23.43 22.49
N ALA A 653 17.46 23.21 23.79
CA ALA A 653 16.83 24.18 24.70
C ALA A 653 17.64 25.48 24.79
N LEU A 654 18.95 25.38 25.01
CA LEU A 654 19.86 26.54 25.12
C LEU A 654 19.96 27.29 23.79
N THR A 655 20.00 26.58 22.66
CA THR A 655 19.98 27.20 21.33
C THR A 655 18.72 28.06 21.14
N ARG A 656 17.55 27.57 21.55
CA ARG A 656 16.27 28.32 21.48
C ARG A 656 16.19 29.46 22.49
N LEU A 657 16.91 29.36 23.60
CA LEU A 657 17.01 30.40 24.61
C LEU A 657 18.09 31.47 24.30
N GLY A 658 18.87 31.30 23.22
CA GLY A 658 19.86 32.27 22.77
C GLY A 658 21.21 32.17 23.50
N ASP A 659 21.57 31.01 24.05
CA ASP A 659 22.87 30.75 24.69
C ASP A 659 23.69 29.74 23.86
N PRO A 660 24.33 30.20 22.75
CA PRO A 660 25.06 29.32 21.83
C PRO A 660 26.33 28.72 22.40
N GLU A 661 27.01 29.41 23.36
CA GLU A 661 28.26 28.91 23.93
C GLU A 661 28.01 27.77 24.90
N ALA A 662 27.02 27.89 25.77
CA ALA A 662 26.58 26.76 26.61
C ALA A 662 26.03 25.60 25.76
N ALA A 663 25.28 25.89 24.70
CA ALA A 663 24.74 24.89 23.79
C ALA A 663 25.84 24.02 23.16
N LYS A 664 26.91 24.62 22.62
CA LYS A 664 28.06 23.89 22.02
C LYS A 664 28.72 22.88 22.96
N LEU A 665 28.81 23.19 24.25
CA LEU A 665 29.37 22.27 25.22
C LEU A 665 28.50 21.01 25.35
N HIS A 666 27.16 21.19 25.41
CA HIS A 666 26.21 20.11 25.50
C HIS A 666 26.15 19.29 24.21
N GLN A 667 26.23 19.92 23.03
CA GLN A 667 26.28 19.26 21.73
C GLN A 667 27.46 18.25 21.67
N ARG A 668 28.67 18.65 22.07
CA ARG A 668 29.83 17.77 22.07
C ARG A 668 29.66 16.56 23.00
N ARG A 669 29.02 16.75 24.16
CA ARG A 669 28.76 15.67 25.09
C ARG A 669 27.65 14.73 24.60
N ALA A 670 26.68 15.27 23.86
CA ALA A 670 25.58 14.48 23.31
C ALA A 670 26.04 13.52 22.21
N PHE A 671 26.78 14.03 21.22
CA PHE A 671 27.09 13.32 19.96
C PHE A 671 28.53 12.81 19.86
N GLY A 672 29.44 13.26 20.75
CA GLY A 672 30.86 12.88 20.67
C GLY A 672 31.15 11.41 20.99
N GLN A 673 30.30 10.74 21.76
CA GLN A 673 30.48 9.34 22.14
C GLN A 673 29.60 8.38 21.31
N LYS A 674 28.43 8.84 20.88
CA LYS A 674 27.49 8.07 20.07
C LYS A 674 26.88 8.93 18.98
N ASN A 675 27.15 8.59 17.72
CA ASN A 675 26.77 9.37 16.54
C ASN A 675 26.05 8.51 15.47
N ILE A 676 25.77 7.22 15.75
CA ILE A 676 24.99 6.33 14.90
C ILE A 676 23.83 5.79 15.74
N PHE A 677 22.61 6.00 15.25
CA PHE A 677 21.36 5.63 15.91
C PHE A 677 20.52 4.73 14.99
N PRO A 678 20.41 3.42 15.29
CA PRO A 678 19.54 2.52 14.52
C PRO A 678 18.08 2.82 14.82
N SER A 679 17.23 2.84 13.79
CA SER A 679 15.78 2.86 13.93
C SER A 679 15.24 1.43 14.08
N ILE A 680 14.05 1.30 14.69
CA ILE A 680 13.39 0.00 14.82
C ILE A 680 12.77 -0.37 13.47
N TYR A 681 13.13 -1.54 12.94
CA TYR A 681 12.49 -2.11 11.76
C TYR A 681 11.22 -2.89 12.20
N ARG A 682 10.10 -2.70 11.50
CA ARG A 682 8.79 -3.30 11.79
C ARG A 682 8.22 -4.13 10.64
N GLY A 683 9.01 -4.36 9.59
CA GLY A 683 8.58 -5.15 8.43
C GLY A 683 8.59 -6.66 8.68
N ASP A 684 8.01 -7.39 7.75
CA ASP A 684 7.92 -8.85 7.72
C ASP A 684 8.81 -9.48 6.64
N SER A 685 9.64 -8.67 5.97
CA SER A 685 10.57 -9.07 4.91
C SER A 685 11.98 -8.57 5.21
N GLN A 686 12.95 -9.00 4.44
CA GLN A 686 14.32 -8.50 4.57
C GLN A 686 14.36 -6.99 4.35
N PRO A 687 14.90 -6.18 5.30
CA PRO A 687 14.92 -4.74 5.17
C PRO A 687 15.92 -4.26 4.11
N ILE A 688 15.59 -3.17 3.44
CA ILE A 688 16.58 -2.36 2.74
C ILE A 688 17.31 -1.52 3.80
N LYS A 689 18.62 -1.73 3.96
CA LYS A 689 19.42 -1.02 4.95
C LYS A 689 19.89 0.33 4.44
N VAL A 690 19.53 1.39 5.16
CA VAL A 690 19.77 2.77 4.76
C VAL A 690 20.64 3.48 5.77
N LEU A 691 21.66 4.23 5.31
CA LEU A 691 22.31 5.27 6.09
C LEU A 691 21.61 6.60 5.82
N LEU A 692 21.04 7.21 6.85
CA LEU A 692 20.48 8.55 6.79
C LEU A 692 21.46 9.55 7.43
N LEU A 693 22.09 10.38 6.61
CA LEU A 693 23.02 11.40 7.09
C LEU A 693 22.24 12.63 7.56
N VAL A 694 22.53 13.09 8.79
CA VAL A 694 21.91 14.27 9.39
C VAL A 694 22.95 15.18 9.99
N SER A 695 22.63 16.47 10.13
CA SER A 695 23.41 17.48 10.85
C SER A 695 22.96 17.58 12.30
N SER A 696 23.89 17.77 13.21
CA SER A 696 23.61 18.09 14.60
C SER A 696 23.12 19.52 14.81
N THR A 697 23.40 20.43 13.90
CA THR A 697 23.09 21.86 14.02
C THR A 697 21.72 22.25 13.45
N GLY A 698 20.97 21.28 12.86
CA GLY A 698 19.71 21.54 12.18
C GLY A 698 19.87 21.61 10.67
N GLY A 699 18.88 22.15 9.95
CA GLY A 699 18.87 22.17 8.48
C GLY A 699 18.59 20.81 7.85
N ASN A 700 18.10 19.87 8.64
CA ASN A 700 17.72 18.55 8.17
C ASN A 700 16.31 18.55 7.56
N THR A 701 16.14 17.89 6.44
CA THR A 701 14.85 17.56 5.86
C THR A 701 14.32 16.31 6.56
N PRO A 702 13.05 16.27 7.01
CA PRO A 702 12.48 15.14 7.76
C PRO A 702 12.19 13.93 6.86
N ILE A 703 13.22 13.44 6.17
CA ILE A 703 13.16 12.31 5.21
C ILE A 703 12.79 11.00 5.94
N GLU A 704 13.09 10.88 7.23
CA GLU A 704 12.69 9.73 8.05
C GLU A 704 11.18 9.47 8.00
N LYS A 705 10.37 10.50 7.78
CA LYS A 705 8.92 10.36 7.61
C LYS A 705 8.53 9.67 6.29
N LEU A 706 9.42 9.66 5.31
CA LEU A 706 9.24 9.02 4.00
C LEU A 706 9.80 7.59 3.98
N LEU A 707 10.61 7.21 4.96
CA LEU A 707 11.20 5.89 5.10
C LEU A 707 10.26 5.00 5.94
N ASP A 708 9.43 4.23 5.25
CA ASP A 708 8.55 3.25 5.93
C ASP A 708 9.40 2.22 6.67
N ASP A 709 9.28 2.19 7.99
CA ASP A 709 10.02 1.28 8.87
C ASP A 709 9.63 -0.20 8.73
N ARG A 710 8.70 -0.50 7.85
CA ARG A 710 8.35 -1.86 7.40
C ARG A 710 9.09 -2.28 6.12
N VAL A 711 9.81 -1.34 5.50
CA VAL A 711 10.60 -1.57 4.28
C VAL A 711 12.08 -1.29 4.56
N PHE A 712 12.38 -0.24 5.31
CA PHE A 712 13.71 0.26 5.54
C PHE A 712 14.19 0.06 6.97
N GLU A 713 15.38 -0.52 7.15
CA GLU A 713 16.14 -0.48 8.40
C GLU A 713 17.10 0.70 8.31
N THR A 714 16.81 1.79 9.04
CA THR A 714 17.53 3.05 8.92
C THR A 714 18.54 3.24 10.04
N TYR A 715 19.76 3.59 9.69
CA TYR A 715 20.81 4.03 10.60
C TYR A 715 21.02 5.53 10.44
N VAL A 716 20.57 6.31 11.42
CA VAL A 716 20.78 7.76 11.43
C VAL A 716 22.21 8.07 11.85
N VAL A 717 22.97 8.74 11.02
CA VAL A 717 24.37 9.10 11.23
C VAL A 717 24.50 10.61 11.34
N VAL A 718 24.94 11.09 12.49
CA VAL A 718 25.24 12.52 12.71
C VAL A 718 26.59 12.83 12.06
N ALA A 719 26.56 13.38 10.84
CA ALA A 719 27.71 13.45 9.96
C ALA A 719 28.87 14.29 10.52
N ASP A 720 28.58 15.40 11.17
CA ASP A 720 29.57 16.33 11.76
C ASP A 720 30.23 15.80 13.05
N PHE A 721 29.74 14.66 13.60
CA PHE A 721 30.33 13.96 14.75
C PHE A 721 30.80 12.55 14.42
N TYR A 722 30.70 12.12 13.17
CA TYR A 722 31.11 10.78 12.79
C TYR A 722 32.64 10.61 12.82
N ASP A 723 33.11 9.62 13.59
CA ASP A 723 34.54 9.23 13.59
C ASP A 723 34.79 8.21 12.47
N THR A 724 35.58 8.60 11.49
CA THR A 724 35.97 7.75 10.34
C THR A 724 36.73 6.47 10.71
N LYS A 725 37.17 6.33 11.97
CA LYS A 725 37.76 5.09 12.51
C LYS A 725 36.72 4.03 12.87
N ILE A 726 35.46 4.42 13.01
CA ILE A 726 34.34 3.49 13.28
C ILE A 726 33.81 3.00 11.93
N PRO A 727 33.71 1.67 11.69
CA PRO A 727 33.14 1.19 10.43
C PRO A 727 31.65 1.54 10.34
N LEU A 728 31.22 1.95 9.15
CA LEU A 728 29.81 2.17 8.88
C LEU A 728 29.01 0.86 9.02
N PRO A 729 27.77 0.91 9.54
CA PRO A 729 26.87 -0.23 9.50
C PRO A 729 26.70 -0.77 8.08
N ALA A 730 26.41 -2.06 7.91
CA ALA A 730 26.10 -2.61 6.61
C ALA A 730 24.85 -1.90 6.03
N HIS A 731 24.94 -1.42 4.79
CA HIS A 731 23.89 -0.66 4.13
C HIS A 731 23.93 -0.85 2.62
N GLN A 732 22.82 -0.58 1.97
CA GLN A 732 22.60 -0.70 0.53
C GLN A 732 22.37 0.66 -0.13
N LEU A 733 22.02 1.68 0.66
CA LEU A 733 21.68 3.01 0.20
C LEU A 733 22.15 4.06 1.22
N VAL A 734 22.59 5.20 0.74
CA VAL A 734 22.85 6.40 1.55
C VAL A 734 21.86 7.48 1.15
N ILE A 735 21.21 8.08 2.14
CA ILE A 735 20.34 9.23 1.94
C ILE A 735 20.91 10.40 2.70
N ASN A 736 21.20 11.48 2.02
CA ASN A 736 21.58 12.71 2.69
C ASN A 736 20.32 13.49 3.07
N GLY A 737 20.01 13.50 4.38
CA GLY A 737 18.92 14.26 4.98
C GLY A 737 19.29 15.71 5.30
N ILE A 738 20.55 16.11 5.12
CA ILE A 738 20.99 17.50 5.34
C ILE A 738 20.56 18.33 4.13
N GLY A 739 19.54 19.16 4.28
CA GLY A 739 18.92 19.89 3.18
C GLY A 739 19.33 21.37 3.06
N ASP A 740 19.78 22.01 4.16
CA ASP A 740 20.07 23.45 4.21
C ASP A 740 21.58 23.71 4.30
N PHE A 741 22.16 24.20 3.19
CA PHE A 741 23.58 24.60 3.15
C PHE A 741 23.87 25.78 4.06
N ASP A 742 22.96 26.76 4.13
CA ASP A 742 23.22 28.01 4.89
C ASP A 742 23.28 27.72 6.41
N GLN A 743 22.64 26.64 6.89
CA GLN A 743 22.69 26.21 8.29
C GLN A 743 23.76 25.17 8.59
N ALA A 744 23.98 24.23 7.65
CA ALA A 744 24.69 22.98 7.91
C ALA A 744 25.90 22.74 6.97
N ALA A 745 26.59 23.80 6.55
CA ALA A 745 27.72 23.72 5.64
C ALA A 745 28.86 22.78 6.12
N GLU A 746 29.17 22.80 7.43
CA GLU A 746 30.17 21.92 8.04
C GLU A 746 29.73 20.45 8.02
N ALA A 747 28.46 20.19 8.32
CA ALA A 747 27.89 18.84 8.29
C ALA A 747 27.82 18.26 6.87
N LEU A 748 27.53 19.09 5.86
CA LEU A 748 27.57 18.67 4.44
C LEU A 748 29.00 18.35 3.99
N ALA A 749 30.00 19.14 4.45
CA ALA A 749 31.39 18.82 4.17
C ALA A 749 31.85 17.52 4.83
N ALA A 750 31.40 17.26 6.07
CA ALA A 750 31.67 16.01 6.77
C ALA A 750 30.97 14.83 6.09
N ALA A 751 29.72 15.02 5.63
CA ALA A 751 28.98 14.02 4.86
C ALA A 751 29.70 13.66 3.55
N GLU A 752 30.26 14.61 2.82
CA GLU A 752 31.10 14.34 1.64
C GLU A 752 32.30 13.46 1.96
N LEU A 753 33.02 13.73 3.07
CA LEU A 753 34.13 12.90 3.51
C LEU A 753 33.69 11.49 3.88
N LEU A 754 32.51 11.34 4.51
CA LEU A 754 31.94 10.06 4.89
C LEU A 754 31.65 9.19 3.64
N LEU A 755 31.21 9.79 2.54
CA LEU A 755 30.93 9.05 1.30
C LEU A 755 32.17 8.35 0.71
N ALA A 756 33.38 8.75 1.06
CA ALA A 756 34.60 8.05 0.66
C ALA A 756 34.70 6.61 1.26
N PHE A 757 33.90 6.28 2.28
CA PHE A 757 33.90 4.99 2.96
C PHE A 757 32.75 4.05 2.54
N THR A 758 32.02 4.43 1.50
CA THR A 758 30.91 3.62 0.96
C THR A 758 30.92 3.63 -0.57
N THR A 759 30.40 2.54 -1.16
CA THR A 759 30.14 2.42 -2.60
C THR A 759 28.63 2.37 -2.89
N ALA A 760 27.80 2.48 -1.87
CA ALA A 760 26.35 2.46 -2.03
C ALA A 760 25.86 3.71 -2.78
N PRO A 761 24.78 3.62 -3.56
CA PRO A 761 24.18 4.78 -4.20
C PRO A 761 23.78 5.83 -3.17
N VAL A 762 23.89 7.11 -3.56
CA VAL A 762 23.64 8.26 -2.68
C VAL A 762 22.50 9.08 -3.25
N LEU A 763 21.44 9.28 -2.48
CA LEU A 763 20.34 10.17 -2.81
C LEU A 763 20.58 11.56 -2.17
N ASN A 764 20.32 12.60 -2.94
CA ASN A 764 20.62 13.99 -2.58
C ASN A 764 22.08 14.18 -2.20
N ALA A 765 22.98 13.87 -3.10
CA ALA A 765 24.43 14.00 -2.86
C ALA A 765 24.77 15.31 -2.16
N PRO A 766 25.59 15.32 -1.08
CA PRO A 766 25.94 16.53 -0.33
C PRO A 766 26.47 17.66 -1.21
N ALA A 767 27.24 17.34 -2.27
CA ALA A 767 27.74 18.33 -3.23
C ALA A 767 26.60 19.04 -4.00
N ALA A 768 25.54 18.33 -4.38
CA ALA A 768 24.37 18.94 -5.04
C ALA A 768 23.60 19.85 -4.07
N VAL A 769 23.45 19.44 -2.81
CA VAL A 769 22.81 20.27 -1.77
C VAL A 769 23.65 21.51 -1.46
N ARG A 770 24.96 21.41 -1.40
CA ARG A 770 25.85 22.58 -1.21
C ARG A 770 25.68 23.66 -2.30
N ALA A 771 25.37 23.25 -3.52
CA ALA A 771 25.07 24.14 -4.63
C ALA A 771 23.68 24.80 -4.55
N THR A 772 22.89 24.56 -3.50
CA THR A 772 21.55 25.15 -3.29
C THR A 772 21.55 26.32 -2.29
N GLY A 773 22.71 26.81 -1.84
CA GLY A 773 22.81 28.02 -1.02
C GLY A 773 22.05 29.18 -1.68
N ARG A 774 21.27 29.94 -0.90
CA ARG A 774 20.28 30.89 -1.44
C ARG A 774 20.85 31.90 -2.42
N SER A 775 21.97 32.50 -2.10
CA SER A 775 22.60 33.52 -2.94
C SER A 775 23.15 32.96 -4.25
N GLU A 776 23.90 31.86 -4.20
CA GLU A 776 24.49 31.23 -5.38
C GLU A 776 23.43 30.58 -6.28
N ASN A 777 22.44 29.96 -5.66
CA ASN A 777 21.38 29.25 -6.38
C ASN A 777 20.48 30.23 -7.17
N ALA A 778 20.09 31.36 -6.58
CA ALA A 778 19.32 32.41 -7.28
C ALA A 778 20.10 32.94 -8.50
N ASN A 779 21.39 33.23 -8.36
CA ASN A 779 22.24 33.68 -9.44
C ASN A 779 22.44 32.64 -10.55
N ARG A 780 22.49 31.36 -10.19
CA ARG A 780 22.63 30.24 -11.14
C ARG A 780 21.36 30.00 -11.91
N LEU A 781 20.23 29.92 -11.19
CA LEU A 781 18.92 29.62 -11.78
C LEU A 781 18.34 30.80 -12.58
N GLY A 782 18.63 32.05 -12.19
CA GLY A 782 18.21 33.24 -12.94
C GLY A 782 18.78 33.34 -14.35
N LYS A 783 19.78 32.51 -14.70
CA LYS A 783 20.30 32.41 -16.08
C LYS A 783 19.52 31.47 -16.98
N LEU A 784 18.57 30.71 -16.42
CA LEU A 784 17.77 29.77 -17.18
C LEU A 784 16.68 30.49 -18.00
N PRO A 785 16.45 30.13 -19.26
CA PRO A 785 15.43 30.76 -20.08
C PRO A 785 14.03 30.53 -19.52
N GLY A 786 13.19 31.58 -19.51
CA GLY A 786 11.79 31.52 -19.07
C GLY A 786 11.60 31.57 -17.55
N LEU A 787 12.65 31.96 -16.81
CA LEU A 787 12.62 32.06 -15.36
C LEU A 787 13.19 33.42 -14.92
N ILE A 788 12.51 34.07 -14.00
CA ILE A 788 12.97 35.29 -13.32
C ILE A 788 13.34 34.90 -11.88
N ALA A 789 14.58 34.94 -11.50
CA ALA A 789 15.05 34.76 -10.12
C ALA A 789 15.39 36.11 -9.50
N PRO A 790 15.10 36.35 -8.20
CA PRO A 790 15.37 37.59 -7.53
C PRO A 790 16.90 37.81 -7.37
N ALA A 791 17.38 39.02 -7.64
CA ALA A 791 18.71 39.40 -7.23
C ALA A 791 18.85 39.22 -5.71
N THR A 792 19.91 38.56 -5.28
CA THR A 792 20.10 38.18 -3.87
C THR A 792 21.57 38.42 -3.47
N SER A 793 21.77 39.12 -2.37
CA SER A 793 23.11 39.41 -1.85
C SER A 793 23.15 39.49 -0.34
N MET A 794 24.23 39.01 0.23
CA MET A 794 24.54 39.12 1.66
C MET A 794 25.19 40.45 1.99
N PHE A 795 24.74 41.07 3.09
CA PHE A 795 25.30 42.32 3.62
C PHE A 795 25.58 42.17 5.10
N PRO A 796 26.71 42.79 5.62
CA PRO A 796 26.86 42.94 7.05
C PRO A 796 25.72 43.78 7.64
N HIS A 797 25.14 43.38 8.75
CA HIS A 797 24.06 44.08 9.42
C HIS A 797 24.43 45.55 9.70
N ALA A 798 25.68 45.80 10.15
CA ALA A 798 26.19 47.14 10.45
C ALA A 798 26.24 48.06 9.21
N GLU A 799 26.45 47.50 8.02
CA GLU A 799 26.47 48.25 6.76
C GLU A 799 25.07 48.78 6.41
N LEU A 800 24.04 48.02 6.66
CA LEU A 800 22.65 48.37 6.32
C LEU A 800 21.98 49.29 7.36
N VAL A 801 22.38 49.23 8.61
CA VAL A 801 21.87 50.13 9.68
C VAL A 801 22.49 51.53 9.55
N GLY A 802 23.69 51.67 8.95
CA GLY A 802 24.36 52.94 8.80
C GLY A 802 23.73 53.89 7.79
N PRO A 803 24.10 55.18 7.79
CA PRO A 803 23.58 56.19 6.86
C PRO A 803 23.86 55.89 5.41
N ASP A 804 24.86 55.09 5.11
CA ASP A 804 25.26 54.67 3.77
C ASP A 804 24.54 53.37 3.31
N GLY A 805 23.69 52.75 4.14
CA GLY A 805 22.97 51.52 3.85
C GLY A 805 22.16 51.55 2.54
N PRO A 806 21.35 52.63 2.26
CA PRO A 806 20.68 52.74 0.97
C PRO A 806 21.65 52.83 -0.23
N ALA A 807 22.79 53.46 -0.08
CA ALA A 807 23.81 53.55 -1.12
C ALA A 807 24.50 52.18 -1.35
N ALA A 808 24.74 51.44 -0.30
CA ALA A 808 25.30 50.09 -0.37
C ALA A 808 24.36 49.11 -1.14
N LEU A 809 23.03 49.17 -0.87
CA LEU A 809 22.04 48.41 -1.61
C LEU A 809 21.99 48.82 -3.09
N ALA A 810 21.92 50.11 -3.37
CA ALA A 810 21.89 50.64 -4.74
C ALA A 810 23.20 50.30 -5.51
N GLY A 811 24.37 50.33 -4.84
CA GLY A 811 25.66 49.94 -5.41
C GLY A 811 25.72 48.50 -5.87
N ARG A 812 24.88 47.63 -5.33
CA ARG A 812 24.71 46.22 -5.75
C ARG A 812 23.44 45.94 -6.60
N GLY A 813 22.81 47.06 -7.07
CA GLY A 813 21.68 46.97 -8.03
C GLY A 813 20.32 46.77 -7.41
N PHE A 814 20.15 46.85 -6.09
CA PHE A 814 18.83 46.71 -5.44
C PHE A 814 18.01 48.01 -5.55
N THR A 815 16.72 47.84 -5.83
CA THR A 815 15.73 48.91 -5.85
C THR A 815 14.61 48.61 -4.84
N TYR A 816 13.90 49.61 -4.41
CA TYR A 816 12.75 49.43 -3.52
C TYR A 816 11.46 49.22 -4.31
N PRO A 817 10.50 48.41 -3.82
CA PRO A 817 10.61 47.62 -2.56
C PRO A 817 11.57 46.46 -2.68
N LEU A 818 12.19 46.07 -1.56
CA LEU A 818 13.04 44.88 -1.45
C LEU A 818 12.74 44.10 -0.15
N LEU A 819 13.23 42.89 -0.06
CA LEU A 819 13.04 42.02 1.09
C LEU A 819 14.36 41.87 1.85
N LEU A 820 14.28 41.90 3.20
CA LEU A 820 15.43 41.61 4.07
C LEU A 820 15.09 40.37 4.93
N ARG A 821 16.11 39.53 5.11
CA ARG A 821 15.96 38.31 5.88
C ARG A 821 17.23 37.99 6.69
N THR A 822 17.04 37.49 7.92
CA THR A 822 18.16 36.88 8.68
C THR A 822 18.40 35.45 8.14
N PRO A 823 19.65 35.08 7.78
CA PRO A 823 19.99 33.71 7.36
C PRO A 823 19.68 32.67 8.42
N GLY A 824 19.32 31.45 8.00
CA GLY A 824 19.07 30.30 8.88
C GLY A 824 17.67 30.23 9.53
N PHE A 825 16.74 31.14 9.20
CA PHE A 825 15.37 31.08 9.64
C PHE A 825 14.43 30.63 8.51
N HIS A 826 13.39 29.86 8.85
CA HIS A 826 12.37 29.33 7.95
C HIS A 826 10.97 29.84 8.31
N MET A 827 9.95 29.49 7.51
CA MET A 827 8.54 29.82 7.72
C MET A 827 8.24 31.32 7.81
N GLY A 828 8.98 32.15 7.05
CA GLY A 828 8.77 33.60 7.03
C GLY A 828 9.14 34.34 8.31
N LYS A 829 9.84 33.70 9.27
CA LYS A 829 10.34 34.37 10.46
C LYS A 829 11.52 35.27 10.09
N HIS A 830 11.61 36.46 10.74
CA HIS A 830 12.63 37.46 10.51
C HIS A 830 12.82 37.80 9.02
N PHE A 831 11.70 38.05 8.37
CA PHE A 831 11.59 38.34 6.94
C PHE A 831 10.66 39.57 6.79
N VAL A 832 11.21 40.68 6.35
CA VAL A 832 10.56 41.99 6.30
C VAL A 832 10.65 42.60 4.90
N MET A 833 9.63 43.34 4.49
CA MET A 833 9.66 44.15 3.28
C MET A 833 10.07 45.60 3.61
N VAL A 834 10.97 46.14 2.81
CA VAL A 834 11.46 47.50 2.90
C VAL A 834 10.94 48.26 1.69
N GLU A 835 9.97 49.15 1.91
CA GLU A 835 9.31 49.88 0.84
C GLU A 835 10.10 51.08 0.32
N SER A 836 11.01 51.65 1.15
CA SER A 836 11.80 52.78 0.76
C SER A 836 13.05 52.90 1.61
N ALA A 837 14.02 53.72 1.15
CA ALA A 837 15.25 54.01 1.88
C ALA A 837 15.02 54.60 3.28
N ALA A 838 13.88 55.31 3.49
CA ALA A 838 13.58 55.97 4.76
C ALA A 838 13.30 54.96 5.91
N VAL A 839 12.78 53.76 5.58
CA VAL A 839 12.44 52.74 6.60
C VAL A 839 13.49 51.64 6.73
N LEU A 840 14.58 51.67 5.94
CA LEU A 840 15.62 50.65 5.92
C LEU A 840 16.21 50.39 7.31
N ALA A 841 16.70 51.43 7.98
CA ALA A 841 17.38 51.32 9.27
C ALA A 841 16.46 50.71 10.34
N SER A 842 15.15 51.07 10.37
CA SER A 842 14.17 50.49 11.31
C SER A 842 13.87 49.05 10.99
N ALA A 843 13.71 48.70 9.70
CA ALA A 843 13.45 47.30 9.26
C ALA A 843 14.65 46.40 9.59
N VAL A 844 15.88 46.86 9.43
CA VAL A 844 17.07 46.08 9.80
C VAL A 844 17.19 45.92 11.32
N ALA A 845 16.80 46.94 12.10
CA ALA A 845 16.82 46.87 13.57
C ALA A 845 15.81 45.85 14.16
N GLU A 846 14.76 45.53 13.44
CA GLU A 846 13.78 44.51 13.82
C GLU A 846 14.31 43.08 13.60
N LEU A 847 15.38 42.93 12.80
CA LEU A 847 15.95 41.62 12.52
C LEU A 847 16.92 41.22 13.65
N PRO A 848 16.82 40.02 14.23
CA PRO A 848 17.75 39.60 15.27
C PRO A 848 19.18 39.51 14.68
N GLY A 849 20.14 39.95 15.47
CA GLY A 849 21.56 39.75 15.17
C GLY A 849 21.86 38.24 15.01
N SER A 850 22.76 37.86 14.12
CA SER A 850 23.08 36.44 13.93
C SER A 850 23.67 35.86 15.23
N ALA A 851 23.34 34.63 15.54
CA ALA A 851 23.87 33.86 16.67
C ALA A 851 25.41 33.61 16.58
N ARG A 852 26.06 34.05 15.50
CA ARG A 852 27.51 33.86 15.23
C ARG A 852 28.39 35.12 15.41
N GLY A 853 27.87 36.21 15.96
CA GLY A 853 28.68 37.39 16.33
C GLY A 853 28.96 38.41 15.21
N GLU A 854 28.87 38.04 13.93
CA GLU A 854 28.78 38.96 12.79
C GLU A 854 27.39 38.83 12.19
N ALA A 855 26.51 39.80 12.47
CA ALA A 855 25.15 39.79 11.99
C ALA A 855 25.15 40.06 10.47
N GLU A 856 24.81 39.08 9.69
CA GLU A 856 24.57 39.22 8.24
C GLU A 856 23.06 39.29 7.93
N VAL A 857 22.73 40.09 6.91
CA VAL A 857 21.39 40.24 6.39
C VAL A 857 21.38 39.91 4.91
N LEU A 858 20.47 39.04 4.50
CA LEU A 858 20.24 38.73 3.10
C LEU A 858 19.24 39.73 2.51
N ALA A 859 19.69 40.53 1.53
CA ALA A 859 18.81 41.37 0.72
C ALA A 859 18.36 40.59 -0.52
N ILE A 860 17.06 40.67 -0.80
CA ILE A 860 16.39 39.90 -1.87
C ILE A 860 15.52 40.91 -2.65
N GLU A 861 15.62 40.90 -3.97
CA GLU A 861 14.74 41.65 -4.85
C GLU A 861 13.27 41.20 -4.67
N TYR A 862 12.34 42.16 -4.53
CA TYR A 862 10.93 41.81 -4.47
C TYR A 862 10.39 41.54 -5.87
N LEU A 863 9.86 40.33 -6.07
CA LEU A 863 9.18 39.93 -7.30
C LEU A 863 7.66 39.89 -7.05
N ASP A 864 6.89 40.71 -7.76
CA ASP A 864 5.44 40.81 -7.59
C ASP A 864 4.73 39.65 -8.31
N ALA A 865 4.10 38.78 -7.54
CA ALA A 865 3.34 37.63 -8.01
C ALA A 865 1.82 37.83 -7.91
N ARG A 866 1.34 39.08 -7.84
CA ARG A 866 -0.10 39.38 -7.82
C ARG A 866 -0.71 39.17 -9.19
N GLY A 867 -1.87 38.48 -9.20
CA GLY A 867 -2.72 38.33 -10.35
C GLY A 867 -3.55 39.60 -10.66
N ALA A 868 -4.39 39.52 -11.68
CA ALA A 868 -5.31 40.63 -12.07
C ALA A 868 -6.34 40.95 -10.98
N ASP A 869 -6.59 40.03 -10.06
CA ASP A 869 -7.46 40.15 -8.89
C ASP A 869 -6.78 40.85 -7.68
N GLY A 870 -5.49 41.17 -7.79
CA GLY A 870 -4.67 41.75 -6.71
C GLY A 870 -4.11 40.73 -5.71
N CYS A 871 -4.52 39.46 -5.74
CA CYS A 871 -4.04 38.42 -4.83
C CYS A 871 -2.69 37.87 -5.33
N ALA A 872 -1.77 37.69 -4.41
CA ALA A 872 -0.48 37.07 -4.68
C ALA A 872 -0.58 35.52 -4.61
N ARG A 873 0.09 34.82 -5.53
CA ARG A 873 0.04 33.38 -5.68
C ARG A 873 1.43 32.76 -5.53
N LYS A 874 1.51 31.71 -4.70
CA LYS A 874 2.73 30.91 -4.55
C LYS A 874 2.42 29.44 -4.78
N TYR A 875 2.96 28.90 -5.85
CA TYR A 875 2.87 27.48 -6.21
C TYR A 875 4.07 26.74 -5.66
N ARG A 876 3.85 25.65 -4.92
CA ARG A 876 4.91 24.73 -4.51
C ARG A 876 4.85 23.47 -5.34
N VAL A 877 5.98 23.16 -6.00
CA VAL A 877 6.19 21.99 -6.83
C VAL A 877 7.31 21.15 -6.23
N MET A 878 7.06 19.87 -5.96
CA MET A 878 8.08 18.95 -5.47
C MET A 878 8.76 18.24 -6.62
N MET A 879 10.04 17.98 -6.44
CA MET A 879 10.89 17.18 -7.31
C MET A 879 11.21 15.88 -6.60
N VAL A 880 10.87 14.74 -7.20
CA VAL A 880 11.17 13.41 -6.64
C VAL A 880 11.53 12.48 -7.80
N GLY A 881 12.74 11.91 -7.77
CA GLY A 881 13.19 10.95 -8.76
C GLY A 881 13.07 11.43 -10.20
N GLY A 882 13.40 12.70 -10.47
CA GLY A 882 13.30 13.27 -11.80
C GLY A 882 11.89 13.68 -12.27
N GLN A 883 10.87 13.53 -11.43
CA GLN A 883 9.48 13.93 -11.71
C GLN A 883 9.07 15.17 -10.92
N LEU A 884 8.11 15.93 -11.47
CA LEU A 884 7.54 17.13 -10.84
C LEU A 884 6.13 16.84 -10.35
N TYR A 885 5.83 17.22 -9.10
CA TYR A 885 4.54 17.00 -8.46
C TYR A 885 4.01 18.30 -7.82
N PRO A 886 2.73 18.66 -7.99
CA PRO A 886 2.14 19.79 -7.30
C PRO A 886 1.96 19.45 -5.82
N LEU A 887 2.35 20.34 -4.90
CA LEU A 887 2.16 20.13 -3.47
C LEU A 887 1.06 21.00 -2.88
N HIS A 888 1.10 22.30 -3.14
CA HIS A 888 0.06 23.25 -2.74
C HIS A 888 0.13 24.55 -3.55
N LEU A 889 -0.98 25.26 -3.56
CA LEU A 889 -1.07 26.65 -4.01
C LEU A 889 -1.53 27.51 -2.82
N ALA A 890 -0.73 28.49 -2.42
CA ALA A 890 -1.12 29.48 -1.42
C ALA A 890 -1.51 30.79 -2.11
N ILE A 891 -2.67 31.33 -1.75
CA ILE A 891 -3.20 32.60 -2.28
C ILE A 891 -3.45 33.55 -1.11
N SER A 892 -3.00 34.80 -1.21
CA SER A 892 -3.19 35.80 -0.16
C SER A 892 -3.26 37.22 -0.73
N ASP A 893 -3.99 38.09 -0.04
CA ASP A 893 -3.98 39.53 -0.31
C ASP A 893 -2.68 40.20 0.14
N ASP A 894 -1.88 39.52 1.00
CA ASP A 894 -0.57 39.99 1.48
C ASP A 894 0.56 39.48 0.57
N TRP A 895 1.65 40.26 0.49
CA TRP A 895 2.88 39.89 -0.22
C TRP A 895 3.60 38.70 0.43
N LYS A 896 3.46 38.52 1.77
CA LYS A 896 4.10 37.48 2.55
C LYS A 896 3.27 36.20 2.53
N ILE A 897 3.41 35.43 1.49
CA ILE A 897 2.63 34.22 1.29
C ILE A 897 3.26 33.04 2.02
N HIS A 898 2.57 32.53 3.06
CA HIS A 898 2.88 31.24 3.69
C HIS A 898 1.61 30.41 3.77
N TYR A 899 1.66 29.15 3.38
CA TYR A 899 0.45 28.32 3.19
C TYR A 899 -0.48 28.30 4.41
N PHE A 900 0.08 28.16 5.63
CA PHE A 900 -0.70 28.09 6.87
C PHE A 900 -1.19 29.47 7.39
N SER A 901 -0.70 30.56 6.86
CA SER A 901 -1.12 31.92 7.20
C SER A 901 -1.79 32.66 6.06
N ALA A 902 -1.90 32.02 4.90
CA ALA A 902 -2.63 32.52 3.74
C ALA A 902 -4.16 32.34 3.93
N ASP A 903 -4.95 33.07 3.14
CA ASP A 903 -6.41 33.15 3.26
C ASP A 903 -7.15 31.88 2.77
N MET A 904 -6.45 30.74 2.73
CA MET A 904 -6.94 29.48 2.19
C MET A 904 -8.08 28.87 3.00
N ALA A 905 -8.03 29.01 4.33
CA ALA A 905 -9.03 28.41 5.22
C ALA A 905 -10.41 29.05 5.11
N ASP A 906 -10.46 30.34 4.83
CA ASP A 906 -11.69 31.16 4.86
C ASP A 906 -12.27 31.47 3.48
N ARG A 907 -11.57 31.02 2.39
CA ARG A 907 -11.91 31.35 1.00
C ARG A 907 -12.11 30.09 0.16
N ASP A 908 -13.37 29.79 -0.19
CA ASP A 908 -13.74 28.63 -1.03
C ASP A 908 -13.17 28.72 -2.45
N ASP A 909 -13.12 29.93 -3.02
CA ASP A 909 -12.57 30.19 -4.33
C ASP A 909 -11.06 29.91 -4.39
N HIS A 910 -10.29 30.27 -3.34
CA HIS A 910 -8.86 29.96 -3.24
C HIS A 910 -8.63 28.44 -3.15
N ARG A 911 -9.46 27.72 -2.38
CA ARG A 911 -9.38 26.24 -2.31
C ARG A 911 -9.75 25.56 -3.61
N ALA A 912 -10.72 26.11 -4.35
CA ALA A 912 -11.09 25.59 -5.67
C ALA A 912 -9.96 25.77 -6.70
N GLU A 913 -9.24 26.91 -6.66
CA GLU A 913 -8.08 27.15 -7.50
C GLU A 913 -6.93 26.21 -7.15
N GLU A 914 -6.66 25.97 -5.86
CA GLU A 914 -5.70 24.97 -5.42
C GLU A 914 -6.07 23.56 -5.88
N ALA A 915 -7.33 23.15 -5.73
CA ALA A 915 -7.81 21.85 -6.16
C ALA A 915 -7.57 21.61 -7.67
N ASN A 916 -7.80 22.65 -8.48
CA ASN A 916 -7.51 22.59 -9.91
C ASN A 916 -6.01 22.47 -10.19
N PHE A 917 -5.17 23.21 -9.48
CA PHE A 917 -3.71 23.08 -9.59
C PHE A 917 -3.22 21.70 -9.22
N LEU A 918 -3.73 21.13 -8.12
CA LEU A 918 -3.38 19.78 -7.67
C LEU A 918 -3.80 18.69 -8.67
N ALA A 919 -4.96 18.85 -9.29
CA ALA A 919 -5.48 17.89 -10.26
C ALA A 919 -4.83 18.02 -11.64
N ASN A 920 -4.46 19.23 -12.06
CA ASN A 920 -3.97 19.51 -13.42
C ASN A 920 -2.89 20.59 -13.45
N MET A 921 -1.75 20.33 -12.77
CA MET A 921 -0.62 21.26 -12.70
C MET A 921 -0.18 21.77 -14.10
N SER A 922 -0.03 20.86 -15.05
CA SER A 922 0.44 21.22 -16.39
C SER A 922 -0.54 22.10 -17.16
N GLY A 923 -1.85 21.91 -16.97
CA GLY A 923 -2.88 22.77 -17.56
C GLY A 923 -2.96 24.14 -16.92
N VAL A 924 -2.73 24.21 -15.60
CA VAL A 924 -2.75 25.49 -14.84
C VAL A 924 -1.51 26.33 -15.12
N LEU A 925 -0.32 25.71 -15.07
CA LEU A 925 0.93 26.43 -15.27
C LEU A 925 1.27 26.67 -16.75
N GLY A 926 0.79 25.81 -17.64
CA GLY A 926 1.08 25.87 -19.07
C GLY A 926 2.45 25.29 -19.45
N SER A 927 2.67 25.05 -20.75
CA SER A 927 3.84 24.35 -21.28
C SER A 927 5.17 25.08 -20.98
N ASN A 928 5.19 26.40 -21.09
CA ASN A 928 6.39 27.21 -20.86
C ASN A 928 6.87 27.12 -19.40
N ALA A 929 5.92 27.19 -18.45
CA ALA A 929 6.21 27.05 -17.05
C ALA A 929 6.72 25.65 -16.70
N MET A 930 6.07 24.63 -17.22
CA MET A 930 6.50 23.24 -17.02
C MET A 930 7.90 22.97 -17.57
N GLU A 931 8.26 23.58 -18.70
CA GLU A 931 9.58 23.44 -19.26
C GLU A 931 10.66 24.18 -18.43
N ALA A 932 10.34 25.38 -17.93
CA ALA A 932 11.24 26.12 -17.05
C ALA A 932 11.47 25.34 -15.73
N LEU A 933 10.43 24.75 -15.14
CA LEU A 933 10.54 23.90 -13.94
C LEU A 933 11.44 22.68 -14.18
N ARG A 934 11.34 22.03 -15.35
CA ARG A 934 12.24 20.91 -15.70
C ARG A 934 13.69 21.35 -15.83
N ARG A 935 13.94 22.55 -16.37
CA ARG A 935 15.31 23.14 -16.44
C ARG A 935 15.84 23.43 -15.04
N VAL A 936 15.01 23.96 -14.13
CA VAL A 936 15.39 24.15 -12.73
C VAL A 936 15.76 22.81 -12.10
N GLN A 937 14.90 21.80 -12.23
CA GLN A 937 15.16 20.44 -11.72
C GLN A 937 16.49 19.87 -12.23
N ALA A 938 16.72 19.92 -13.54
CA ALA A 938 17.95 19.43 -14.15
C ALA A 938 19.19 20.22 -13.66
N SER A 939 19.06 21.54 -13.44
CA SER A 939 20.15 22.38 -12.92
C SER A 939 20.46 22.10 -11.45
N LEU A 940 19.46 21.76 -10.63
CA LEU A 940 19.67 21.47 -9.20
C LEU A 940 20.39 20.14 -8.99
N GLY A 941 20.08 19.13 -9.79
CA GLY A 941 20.67 17.80 -9.66
C GLY A 941 20.31 17.09 -8.34
N LEU A 942 19.13 17.40 -7.79
CA LEU A 942 18.61 16.81 -6.57
C LEU A 942 17.65 15.66 -6.90
N ASP A 943 17.72 14.59 -6.14
CA ASP A 943 16.77 13.47 -6.21
C ASP A 943 15.47 13.79 -5.48
N TYR A 944 15.55 14.62 -4.43
CA TYR A 944 14.43 15.14 -3.65
C TYR A 944 14.63 16.61 -3.35
N GLY A 945 13.62 17.42 -3.60
CA GLY A 945 13.63 18.85 -3.32
C GLY A 945 12.32 19.51 -3.69
N GLY A 946 12.23 20.82 -3.57
CA GLY A 946 11.06 21.57 -3.93
C GLY A 946 11.40 22.92 -4.57
N ILE A 947 10.41 23.45 -5.30
CA ILE A 947 10.48 24.73 -6.01
C ILE A 947 9.25 25.55 -5.61
N ASP A 948 9.47 26.76 -5.10
CA ASP A 948 8.43 27.77 -4.88
C ASP A 948 8.47 28.80 -6.00
N ILE A 949 7.36 28.96 -6.71
CA ILE A 949 7.23 29.92 -7.81
C ILE A 949 5.99 30.80 -7.69
N GLY A 950 6.04 31.97 -8.33
CA GLY A 950 4.89 32.79 -8.70
C GLY A 950 4.77 32.92 -10.22
N ILE A 951 3.66 33.44 -10.69
CA ILE A 951 3.45 33.82 -12.10
C ILE A 951 3.02 35.27 -12.11
N ASN A 952 3.72 36.13 -12.84
CA ASN A 952 3.34 37.54 -12.97
C ASN A 952 2.25 37.76 -14.04
N LEU A 953 1.76 38.99 -14.15
CA LEU A 953 0.72 39.35 -15.11
C LEU A 953 1.08 39.09 -16.59
N ASN A 954 2.38 38.98 -16.90
CA ASN A 954 2.88 38.67 -18.24
C ASN A 954 2.96 37.15 -18.49
N GLY A 955 2.63 36.32 -17.51
CA GLY A 955 2.78 34.85 -17.59
C GLY A 955 4.21 34.36 -17.41
N GLU A 956 5.13 35.21 -16.91
CA GLU A 956 6.51 34.85 -16.65
C GLU A 956 6.64 34.20 -15.26
N ILE A 957 7.55 33.23 -15.14
CA ILE A 957 7.74 32.49 -13.90
C ILE A 957 8.72 33.22 -13.00
N LEU A 958 8.24 33.53 -11.81
CA LEU A 958 9.02 34.12 -10.74
C LEU A 958 9.50 33.00 -9.79
N LEU A 959 10.81 32.83 -9.66
CA LEU A 959 11.39 31.84 -8.73
C LEU A 959 11.55 32.48 -7.35
N PHE A 960 10.87 31.95 -6.34
CA PHE A 960 11.07 32.41 -4.96
C PHE A 960 12.12 31.61 -4.23
N GLU A 961 12.07 30.28 -4.32
CA GLU A 961 13.01 29.39 -3.67
C GLU A 961 13.06 28.02 -4.39
N ALA A 962 14.26 27.41 -4.43
CA ALA A 962 14.42 26.04 -4.91
C ALA A 962 15.56 25.37 -4.13
N ASN A 963 15.25 24.31 -3.37
CA ASN A 963 16.23 23.67 -2.48
C ASN A 963 15.79 22.25 -2.04
N ALA A 964 16.62 21.62 -1.21
CA ALA A 964 16.38 20.30 -0.64
C ALA A 964 15.64 20.31 0.71
N THR A 965 15.28 21.49 1.26
CA THR A 965 14.68 21.61 2.61
C THR A 965 13.15 21.61 2.60
N MET A 966 12.52 21.51 1.43
CA MET A 966 11.08 21.58 1.31
C MET A 966 10.40 20.40 2.03
N VAL A 967 9.50 20.70 2.96
CA VAL A 967 8.77 19.74 3.77
C VAL A 967 7.36 19.55 3.20
N VAL A 968 6.90 18.31 3.21
CA VAL A 968 5.52 17.95 2.88
C VAL A 968 4.75 17.84 4.18
N GLU A 969 3.98 18.87 4.55
CA GLU A 969 3.08 18.86 5.71
C GLU A 969 1.62 18.83 5.25
N GLN A 970 0.79 18.09 5.98
CA GLN A 970 -0.65 18.08 5.75
C GLN A 970 -1.31 19.12 6.65
N PRO A 971 -2.35 19.82 6.16
CA PRO A 971 -3.22 20.61 7.02
C PRO A 971 -3.96 19.71 8.02
N ASP A 972 -4.43 20.31 9.12
CA ASP A 972 -5.20 19.62 10.16
C ASP A 972 -6.44 18.90 9.58
N GLU A 973 -6.95 17.88 10.27
CA GLU A 973 -8.14 17.14 9.86
C GLU A 973 -9.40 18.02 9.99
N ASP A 974 -9.75 18.68 8.90
CA ASP A 974 -10.91 19.53 8.77
C ASP A 974 -11.56 19.25 7.41
N GLU A 975 -12.90 19.21 7.37
CA GLU A 975 -13.69 18.95 6.14
C GLU A 975 -13.38 19.93 5.00
N ARG A 976 -12.94 21.14 5.32
CA ARG A 976 -12.50 22.15 4.34
C ARG A 976 -11.34 21.69 3.47
N TRP A 977 -10.57 20.69 3.90
CA TRP A 977 -9.40 20.16 3.21
C TRP A 977 -9.62 18.77 2.58
N ASP A 978 -10.87 18.27 2.53
CA ASP A 978 -11.20 16.96 1.98
C ASP A 978 -10.86 16.80 0.49
N TYR A 979 -10.91 17.90 -0.28
CA TYR A 979 -10.48 17.89 -1.69
C TYR A 979 -9.01 17.50 -1.86
N ARG A 980 -8.16 17.80 -0.90
CA ARG A 980 -6.75 17.39 -0.91
C ARG A 980 -6.59 15.88 -0.69
N ARG A 981 -7.55 15.24 -0.08
CA ARG A 981 -7.59 13.76 0.08
C ARG A 981 -7.96 13.06 -1.24
N SER A 982 -8.78 13.67 -2.06
CA SER A 982 -9.23 13.12 -3.35
C SER A 982 -8.23 13.36 -4.49
N CYS A 983 -7.42 14.41 -4.43
CA CYS A 983 -6.41 14.78 -5.43
C CYS A 983 -5.04 14.11 -5.22
N ARG A 984 -4.94 13.02 -4.50
CA ARG A 984 -3.68 12.35 -4.14
C ARG A 984 -2.91 11.79 -5.34
N PRO A 985 -1.86 12.44 -5.81
CA PRO A 985 -0.69 11.76 -6.33
C PRO A 985 0.36 11.46 -5.24
N TYR A 986 0.11 11.86 -3.97
CA TYR A 986 1.08 11.69 -2.87
C TYR A 986 0.58 10.69 -1.83
N PRO A 987 1.35 9.69 -1.48
CA PRO A 987 1.17 8.96 -0.26
C PRO A 987 1.95 9.67 0.87
N CYS A 988 1.53 10.85 1.23
CA CYS A 988 1.83 11.39 2.53
C CYS A 988 0.62 11.11 3.41
N GLY A 989 0.70 10.06 4.12
CA GLY A 989 -0.31 9.72 5.09
C GLY A 989 -0.21 8.26 5.40
N CYS A 990 0.30 7.94 6.59
CA CYS A 990 -0.36 6.86 7.30
C CYS A 990 -1.86 7.11 7.12
N PRO A 991 -2.63 6.17 6.59
CA PRO A 991 -4.04 6.21 6.84
C PRO A 991 -4.16 6.18 8.37
N ARG A 992 -4.71 7.19 8.97
CA ARG A 992 -5.43 7.00 10.20
C ARG A 992 -6.63 6.14 9.83
N SER A 993 -6.37 4.86 9.59
CA SER A 993 -7.40 3.88 9.60
C SER A 993 -7.47 3.37 11.02
N SER A 994 -8.56 3.58 11.60
CA SER A 994 -9.21 2.47 12.26
C SER A 994 -9.00 1.24 11.36
N ARG A 995 -8.23 0.23 11.83
CA ARG A 995 -8.19 -1.18 11.40
C ARG A 995 -7.15 -1.60 10.36
N ASP A 996 -6.29 -2.47 10.82
CA ASP A 996 -5.69 -3.67 10.23
C ASP A 996 -5.92 -3.92 8.72
N GLU A 997 -5.53 -3.01 7.84
CA GLU A 997 -5.33 -3.36 6.45
C GLU A 997 -3.89 -3.07 6.06
N ARG A 998 -3.17 -4.15 5.73
CA ARG A 998 -1.90 -4.05 5.03
C ARG A 998 -2.12 -3.21 3.77
N PRO A 999 -1.44 -2.09 3.55
CA PRO A 999 -1.44 -1.51 2.22
C PRO A 999 -0.83 -2.57 1.29
N SER A 1000 -1.60 -2.95 0.27
CA SER A 1000 -1.07 -3.68 -0.89
C SER A 1000 0.16 -2.94 -1.41
N PRO A 1001 1.18 -3.62 -1.95
CA PRO A 1001 2.31 -2.97 -2.63
C PRO A 1001 1.88 -1.96 -3.70
N ALA A 1002 0.66 -2.09 -4.23
CA ALA A 1002 0.05 -1.14 -5.18
C ALA A 1002 -0.51 0.14 -4.53
N SER A 1003 -0.61 0.23 -3.19
CA SER A 1003 -1.07 1.42 -2.46
C SER A 1003 0.07 2.28 -1.93
N ALA A 1004 1.32 1.84 -2.09
CA ALA A 1004 2.48 2.71 -1.95
C ALA A 1004 2.46 3.69 -3.13
N GLY A 1005 2.19 4.94 -2.89
CA GLY A 1005 2.06 5.92 -3.95
C GLY A 1005 3.40 6.31 -4.60
N PRO A 1006 3.39 7.22 -5.60
CA PRO A 1006 4.51 7.46 -6.50
C PRO A 1006 5.85 7.74 -5.82
N ILE A 1007 5.88 8.44 -4.69
CA ILE A 1007 7.13 8.71 -3.95
C ILE A 1007 7.72 7.41 -3.39
N HIS A 1008 6.91 6.55 -2.80
CA HIS A 1008 7.35 5.25 -2.27
C HIS A 1008 7.78 4.30 -3.38
N GLN A 1009 7.13 4.40 -4.55
CA GLN A 1009 7.45 3.59 -5.72
C GLN A 1009 8.75 4.06 -6.36
N VAL A 1010 8.96 5.38 -6.49
CA VAL A 1010 10.22 5.97 -6.97
C VAL A 1010 11.38 5.61 -6.04
N TRP A 1011 11.18 5.64 -4.71
CA TRP A 1011 12.20 5.23 -3.75
C TRP A 1011 12.52 3.74 -3.79
N ARG A 1012 11.54 2.89 -4.09
CA ARG A 1012 11.77 1.45 -4.31
C ARG A 1012 12.49 1.15 -5.64
N GLU A 1013 12.25 1.95 -6.67
CA GLU A 1013 12.89 1.78 -7.98
C GLU A 1013 14.35 2.28 -7.96
N TYR A 1014 14.68 3.21 -7.06
CA TYR A 1014 16.07 3.66 -6.84
C TYR A 1014 16.87 2.73 -5.90
N CYS A 1015 16.20 1.94 -5.09
CA CYS A 1015 16.80 0.95 -4.21
C CYS A 1015 16.73 -0.47 -4.77
#